data_c5e950b59f0523012d98f44e6f126a61
#
_entry.id   c5e950b59f0523012d98f44e6f126a61
#
_cell.length_a   1.000
_cell.length_b   1.000
_cell.length_c   1.000
_cell.angle_alpha   90.00
_cell.angle_beta   90.00
_cell.angle_gamma   90.00
#
_symmetry.space_group_name_H-M   'P 1'
#
loop_
_entity.id
_entity.type
_entity.pdbx_description
1 polymer ?
#
loop_
_entity_poly.entity_id
_entity_poly.type
_entity_poly.pdbx_seq_one_letter_code
_entity_poly.pdbx_strand_id
1 'polypeptide(L)'
;GICFAAQLDGRGRLLENGMGEEGCLGLEYDHLSSEPMGILFELIRHSPHVLIAYRTISGNGLRIIVGYQRPEGCELSFVELHQAMLQKAMALFDSLLGIKADRQCVDFLRLSGLAHDEQAFFNWDAEPIVLTDKELAKFTSSLLRKKNSKKQAAERSKAARGSKANGIKLSAEKPTMEEAKMHVLETLHNWGLVFEPHRHNEYVMYFGSICNRYGIEFREALDYAEAHFSHEYTDTAAVIKSCYKKTERFGSWHYFREGESYRGQTSVKYIKQWLSMRYQIQRNMVTGRHEIMSRMAGNPKFLKWVNLDDNILNSIWVKMEEEGMNINMQKLISVIHSDFAVQCDPVEDYLRSLPPWDGKRDYIGELADRIRIIPHQGYHHDQATFKKYFCKWIVAMVVGWVTPEVVNQVMLILVGKGGIYKSTFFNYLLPPQLRDYYLNESAAIYTDKDFMEAFSCKILMCLDEFDTAFGKNLNAFKSNMTKLHFSIRRPYDRFRSDLDHRATVAGTTNNQQIITDPENRRYSPWIAESIVSPRDEPLDYVGIYSQCVALGKEVKERKMRGEEGWVYWLTQEDIAEMQQHNLLFMVPNYAEEQIKRFYRVPTPDTSERFIKFRYTAEIVERICTNPVMRKNFEYQSIGSIMSRLGFPKAHRRKGNGWFVVEKEGAEINSEAFYSASDKMEQDASQ
;
A
#
# COMPACT_ATOMS: atom_id res chain seq x y z
N GLY A 1 17.44 -22.29 -2.47
CA GLY A 1 16.73 -23.51 -2.87
C GLY A 1 17.62 -24.47 -3.61
N ILE A 2 17.24 -25.71 -3.60
CA ILE A 2 17.96 -26.81 -4.28
C ILE A 2 17.16 -27.18 -5.54
N CYS A 3 17.84 -27.38 -6.67
CA CYS A 3 17.26 -28.00 -7.85
C CYS A 3 17.55 -29.50 -7.79
N PHE A 4 16.51 -30.33 -7.63
CA PHE A 4 16.68 -31.79 -7.55
C PHE A 4 16.77 -32.44 -8.92
N ALA A 5 16.32 -31.77 -9.97
CA ALA A 5 16.25 -32.37 -11.32
C ALA A 5 17.50 -32.09 -12.17
N ALA A 6 18.23 -31.03 -11.89
CA ALA A 6 19.35 -30.60 -12.71
C ALA A 6 20.47 -29.93 -11.91
N GLN A 7 21.69 -30.18 -12.31
CA GLN A 7 22.87 -29.44 -11.88
C GLN A 7 22.93 -28.11 -12.64
N LEU A 8 23.09 -27.00 -11.93
CA LEU A 8 23.19 -25.64 -12.49
C LEU A 8 24.60 -25.10 -12.33
N ASP A 9 25.05 -24.29 -13.28
CA ASP A 9 26.39 -23.68 -13.31
C ASP A 9 26.56 -22.47 -12.40
N GLY A 10 25.54 -22.12 -11.62
CA GLY A 10 25.52 -20.98 -10.69
C GLY A 10 25.16 -19.63 -11.30
N ARG A 11 24.99 -19.51 -12.62
CA ARG A 11 24.65 -18.27 -13.31
C ARG A 11 23.14 -17.98 -13.36
N GLY A 12 22.32 -18.85 -12.82
CA GLY A 12 20.86 -18.66 -12.73
C GLY A 12 20.06 -19.85 -13.29
N ARG A 13 18.73 -19.70 -13.26
CA ARG A 13 17.73 -20.74 -13.61
C ARG A 13 17.33 -20.74 -15.09
N LEU A 14 18.27 -20.67 -15.99
CA LEU A 14 17.99 -20.80 -17.42
C LEU A 14 18.37 -22.18 -17.91
N LEU A 15 17.68 -22.71 -18.91
CA LEU A 15 17.93 -24.05 -19.45
C LEU A 15 19.34 -24.17 -20.02
N GLU A 16 19.88 -23.08 -20.54
CA GLU A 16 21.27 -22.94 -21.04
C GLU A 16 22.34 -23.02 -19.94
N ASN A 17 21.95 -22.85 -18.68
CA ASN A 17 22.84 -22.93 -17.52
C ASN A 17 22.82 -24.33 -16.86
N GLY A 18 22.06 -25.28 -17.39
CA GLY A 18 22.02 -26.67 -16.93
C GLY A 18 23.25 -27.43 -17.39
N MET A 19 23.95 -28.05 -16.45
CA MET A 19 25.15 -28.87 -16.70
C MET A 19 24.83 -30.36 -16.90
N GLY A 20 23.66 -30.81 -16.45
CA GLY A 20 23.23 -32.21 -16.55
C GLY A 20 21.94 -32.47 -15.79
N GLU A 21 21.40 -33.70 -15.92
CA GLU A 21 20.27 -34.19 -15.13
C GLU A 21 20.78 -34.97 -13.92
N GLU A 22 20.16 -34.76 -12.77
CA GLU A 22 20.48 -35.46 -11.52
C GLU A 22 19.63 -36.74 -11.32
N GLY A 23 18.72 -37.06 -12.24
CA GLY A 23 17.85 -38.21 -12.14
C GLY A 23 16.83 -38.18 -10.99
N CYS A 24 16.52 -36.98 -10.48
CA CYS A 24 15.54 -36.79 -9.43
C CYS A 24 14.43 -35.86 -9.86
N LEU A 25 13.25 -35.97 -9.24
CA LEU A 25 12.13 -35.06 -9.42
C LEU A 25 11.40 -34.81 -8.10
N GLY A 26 10.79 -33.66 -7.98
CA GLY A 26 10.02 -33.24 -6.80
C GLY A 26 8.53 -33.16 -7.08
N LEU A 27 7.73 -33.79 -6.21
CA LEU A 27 6.29 -33.64 -6.16
C LEU A 27 5.91 -32.74 -5.01
N GLU A 28 4.93 -31.87 -5.21
CA GLU A 28 4.46 -30.95 -4.20
C GLU A 28 2.96 -31.09 -3.99
N TYR A 29 2.55 -31.23 -2.73
CA TYR A 29 1.16 -31.33 -2.30
C TYR A 29 0.91 -30.23 -1.30
N ASP A 30 0.15 -29.21 -1.68
CA ASP A 30 -0.09 -28.00 -0.88
C ASP A 30 -1.48 -28.01 -0.24
N HIS A 31 -1.69 -27.10 0.72
CA HIS A 31 -2.95 -26.86 1.41
C HIS A 31 -3.48 -28.06 2.22
N LEU A 32 -2.59 -28.84 2.79
CA LEU A 32 -2.92 -29.96 3.65
C LEU A 32 -3.19 -29.48 5.08
N SER A 33 -4.21 -30.06 5.73
CA SER A 33 -4.44 -29.87 7.16
C SER A 33 -3.52 -30.77 7.99
N SER A 34 -3.32 -30.43 9.26
CA SER A 34 -2.37 -31.17 10.14
C SER A 34 -2.78 -32.62 10.43
N GLU A 35 -4.07 -32.93 10.46
CA GLU A 35 -4.57 -34.30 10.77
C GLU A 35 -4.24 -35.34 9.70
N PRO A 36 -4.43 -35.11 8.39
CA PRO A 36 -4.05 -36.10 7.37
C PRO A 36 -2.54 -36.20 7.17
N MET A 37 -1.73 -35.25 7.59
CA MET A 37 -0.29 -35.23 7.33
C MET A 37 0.42 -36.46 7.93
N GLY A 38 0.09 -36.88 9.13
CA GLY A 38 0.65 -38.10 9.76
C GLY A 38 0.36 -39.37 8.97
N ILE A 39 -0.89 -39.50 8.47
CA ILE A 39 -1.30 -40.64 7.65
C ILE A 39 -0.56 -40.65 6.31
N LEU A 40 -0.40 -39.47 5.70
CA LEU A 40 0.32 -39.35 4.43
C LEU A 40 1.80 -39.75 4.57
N PHE A 41 2.46 -39.37 5.67
CA PHE A 41 3.84 -39.78 5.96
C PHE A 41 3.96 -41.32 6.15
N GLU A 42 2.99 -41.95 6.80
CA GLU A 42 2.99 -43.40 6.94
C GLU A 42 2.85 -44.10 5.58
N LEU A 43 1.96 -43.64 4.69
CA LEU A 43 1.83 -44.15 3.34
C LEU A 43 3.12 -43.97 2.54
N ILE A 44 3.79 -42.84 2.67
CA ILE A 44 5.05 -42.54 1.99
C ILE A 44 6.18 -43.47 2.44
N ARG A 45 6.29 -43.74 3.75
CA ARG A 45 7.32 -44.62 4.32
C ARG A 45 7.28 -46.03 3.79
N HIS A 46 6.10 -46.48 3.37
CA HIS A 46 5.91 -47.81 2.78
C HIS A 46 6.10 -47.85 1.25
N SER A 47 6.36 -46.70 0.62
CA SER A 47 6.63 -46.64 -0.81
C SER A 47 8.11 -46.93 -1.11
N PRO A 48 8.45 -47.89 -1.98
CA PRO A 48 9.83 -48.19 -2.31
C PRO A 48 10.52 -47.06 -3.12
N HIS A 49 9.76 -46.13 -3.70
CA HIS A 49 10.27 -45.12 -4.64
C HIS A 49 10.61 -43.76 -4.01
N VAL A 50 10.27 -43.55 -2.73
CA VAL A 50 10.50 -42.24 -2.07
C VAL A 50 11.95 -42.20 -1.58
N LEU A 51 12.70 -41.24 -2.12
CA LEU A 51 14.05 -40.92 -1.67
C LEU A 51 14.04 -39.98 -0.46
N ILE A 52 13.28 -38.88 -0.54
CA ILE A 52 13.13 -37.88 0.54
C ILE A 52 11.68 -37.45 0.61
N ALA A 53 11.15 -37.29 1.83
CA ALA A 53 9.87 -36.63 2.03
C ALA A 53 9.95 -35.69 3.24
N TYR A 54 9.41 -34.49 3.11
CA TYR A 54 9.42 -33.50 4.19
C TYR A 54 8.28 -32.50 4.05
N ARG A 55 7.92 -31.86 5.16
CA ARG A 55 6.93 -30.76 5.18
C ARG A 55 7.52 -29.49 4.56
N THR A 56 6.72 -28.77 3.82
CA THR A 56 7.12 -27.47 3.29
C THR A 56 7.30 -26.43 4.40
N ILE A 57 8.00 -25.33 4.13
CA ILE A 57 8.28 -24.24 5.10
C ILE A 57 7.00 -23.68 5.73
N SER A 58 5.88 -23.68 5.00
CA SER A 58 4.58 -23.26 5.52
C SER A 58 3.94 -24.20 6.54
N GLY A 59 4.48 -25.43 6.68
CA GLY A 59 3.92 -26.50 7.52
C GLY A 59 2.67 -27.17 6.96
N ASN A 60 2.05 -26.62 5.92
CA ASN A 60 0.79 -27.07 5.34
C ASN A 60 0.95 -27.76 3.98
N GLY A 61 2.14 -28.13 3.61
CA GLY A 61 2.44 -28.85 2.37
C GLY A 61 3.42 -29.98 2.61
N LEU A 62 3.38 -30.93 1.69
CA LEU A 62 4.24 -32.11 1.67
C LEU A 62 5.05 -32.11 0.39
N ARG A 63 6.34 -32.33 0.48
CA ARG A 63 7.24 -32.49 -0.66
C ARG A 63 7.83 -33.89 -0.67
N ILE A 64 7.78 -34.52 -1.83
CA ILE A 64 8.30 -35.86 -2.06
C ILE A 64 9.32 -35.80 -3.19
N ILE A 65 10.53 -36.25 -2.92
CA ILE A 65 11.58 -36.38 -3.92
C ILE A 65 11.73 -37.84 -4.25
N VAL A 66 11.71 -38.17 -5.55
CA VAL A 66 11.89 -39.51 -6.06
C VAL A 66 12.98 -39.55 -7.11
N GLY A 67 13.73 -40.62 -7.14
CA GLY A 67 14.70 -40.91 -8.20
C GLY A 67 14.04 -41.44 -9.45
N TYR A 68 14.63 -41.22 -10.61
CA TYR A 68 14.25 -41.90 -11.85
C TYR A 68 15.48 -42.29 -12.65
N GLN A 69 15.32 -43.31 -13.46
CA GLN A 69 16.40 -43.79 -14.35
C GLN A 69 15.97 -43.61 -15.80
N ARG A 70 16.89 -43.09 -16.61
CA ARG A 70 16.70 -42.98 -18.06
C ARG A 70 16.65 -44.39 -18.68
N PRO A 71 15.61 -44.77 -19.44
CA PRO A 71 15.55 -46.03 -20.15
C PRO A 71 16.67 -46.15 -21.19
N GLU A 72 17.20 -47.37 -21.39
CA GLU A 72 18.20 -47.62 -22.44
C GLU A 72 17.62 -47.28 -23.82
N GLY A 73 18.40 -46.57 -24.65
CA GLY A 73 17.96 -46.14 -25.98
C GLY A 73 16.93 -45.00 -26.02
N CYS A 74 16.67 -44.32 -24.88
CA CYS A 74 15.73 -43.23 -24.85
C CYS A 74 16.32 -41.96 -25.47
N GLU A 75 15.77 -41.48 -26.59
CA GLU A 75 16.20 -40.31 -27.34
C GLU A 75 15.51 -38.99 -26.85
N LEU A 76 14.68 -39.05 -25.83
CA LEU A 76 14.05 -37.83 -25.29
C LEU A 76 15.08 -36.89 -24.68
N SER A 77 14.91 -35.61 -24.92
CA SER A 77 15.70 -34.58 -24.23
C SER A 77 15.47 -34.66 -22.71
N PHE A 78 16.38 -34.08 -21.91
CA PHE A 78 16.26 -34.06 -20.45
C PHE A 78 14.91 -33.51 -19.98
N VAL A 79 14.44 -32.42 -20.59
CA VAL A 79 13.14 -31.79 -20.27
C VAL A 79 11.96 -32.69 -20.62
N GLU A 80 12.01 -33.35 -21.79
CA GLU A 80 10.95 -34.27 -22.25
C GLU A 80 10.88 -35.52 -21.37
N LEU A 81 12.05 -36.07 -21.01
CA LEU A 81 12.13 -37.22 -20.10
C LEU A 81 11.61 -36.86 -18.71
N HIS A 82 12.08 -35.73 -18.16
CA HIS A 82 11.60 -35.24 -16.87
C HIS A 82 10.07 -35.08 -16.85
N GLN A 83 9.48 -34.50 -17.90
CA GLN A 83 8.02 -34.36 -18.01
C GLN A 83 7.30 -35.73 -18.05
N ALA A 84 7.86 -36.73 -18.74
CA ALA A 84 7.30 -38.09 -18.78
C ALA A 84 7.37 -38.76 -17.42
N MET A 85 8.53 -38.69 -16.76
CA MET A 85 8.75 -39.22 -15.42
C MET A 85 7.88 -38.57 -14.37
N LEU A 86 7.75 -37.22 -14.43
CA LEU A 86 6.90 -36.48 -13.53
C LEU A 86 5.42 -36.87 -13.66
N GLN A 87 4.92 -37.04 -14.88
CA GLN A 87 3.55 -37.53 -15.10
C GLN A 87 3.33 -38.93 -14.52
N LYS A 88 4.30 -39.84 -14.65
CA LYS A 88 4.23 -41.17 -14.04
C LYS A 88 4.26 -41.08 -12.52
N ALA A 89 5.18 -40.33 -11.96
CA ALA A 89 5.29 -40.14 -10.53
C ALA A 89 4.03 -39.50 -9.92
N MET A 90 3.48 -38.44 -10.55
CA MET A 90 2.20 -37.88 -10.15
C MET A 90 1.08 -38.91 -10.15
N ALA A 91 0.95 -39.71 -11.21
CA ALA A 91 -0.09 -40.72 -11.26
C ALA A 91 0.04 -41.77 -10.16
N LEU A 92 1.27 -42.21 -9.85
CA LEU A 92 1.57 -43.17 -8.80
C LEU A 92 1.22 -42.60 -7.41
N PHE A 93 1.74 -41.42 -7.09
CA PHE A 93 1.59 -40.83 -5.77
C PHE A 93 0.21 -40.17 -5.53
N ASP A 94 -0.44 -39.63 -6.56
CA ASP A 94 -1.84 -39.20 -6.48
C ASP A 94 -2.76 -40.36 -6.12
N SER A 95 -2.48 -41.56 -6.69
CA SER A 95 -3.23 -42.80 -6.38
C SER A 95 -2.92 -43.31 -4.97
N LEU A 96 -1.64 -43.28 -4.55
CA LEU A 96 -1.21 -43.73 -3.23
C LEU A 96 -1.77 -42.87 -2.09
N LEU A 97 -1.72 -41.57 -2.28
CA LEU A 97 -2.08 -40.59 -1.25
C LEU A 97 -3.57 -40.19 -1.28
N GLY A 98 -4.31 -40.52 -2.34
CA GLY A 98 -5.70 -40.11 -2.52
C GLY A 98 -5.91 -38.60 -2.75
N ILE A 99 -4.84 -37.86 -2.98
CA ILE A 99 -4.83 -36.40 -3.23
C ILE A 99 -4.06 -36.11 -4.51
N LYS A 100 -4.19 -34.90 -5.05
CA LYS A 100 -3.53 -34.51 -6.31
C LYS A 100 -2.35 -33.60 -6.05
N ALA A 101 -1.23 -33.90 -6.71
CA ALA A 101 -0.05 -33.05 -6.73
C ALA A 101 -0.34 -31.70 -7.42
N ASP A 102 0.35 -30.64 -6.99
CA ASP A 102 0.28 -29.34 -7.66
C ASP A 102 0.85 -29.42 -9.07
N ARG A 103 -0.04 -29.27 -10.06
CA ARG A 103 0.30 -29.34 -11.49
C ARG A 103 1.00 -28.09 -12.02
N GLN A 104 1.13 -27.02 -11.23
CA GLN A 104 1.90 -25.83 -11.58
C GLN A 104 3.41 -26.04 -11.31
N CYS A 105 3.76 -27.03 -10.53
CA CYS A 105 5.12 -27.35 -10.10
C CYS A 105 5.84 -28.33 -11.05
N VAL A 106 5.75 -28.11 -12.37
CA VAL A 106 6.25 -29.02 -13.41
C VAL A 106 7.55 -28.56 -14.11
N ASP A 107 8.14 -27.47 -13.63
CA ASP A 107 9.36 -26.93 -14.23
C ASP A 107 10.58 -27.77 -13.88
N PHE A 108 11.34 -28.21 -14.91
CA PHE A 108 12.58 -28.97 -14.77
C PHE A 108 13.65 -28.26 -13.91
N LEU A 109 13.71 -26.94 -13.94
CA LEU A 109 14.64 -26.12 -13.17
C LEU A 109 14.05 -25.57 -11.87
N ARG A 110 13.02 -26.22 -11.34
CA ARG A 110 12.36 -25.76 -10.11
C ARG A 110 13.30 -25.86 -8.92
N LEU A 111 13.45 -24.73 -8.21
CA LEU A 111 14.13 -24.68 -6.92
C LEU A 111 13.17 -25.05 -5.80
N SER A 112 13.57 -26.00 -4.98
CA SER A 112 12.87 -26.42 -3.77
C SER A 112 13.52 -25.80 -2.55
N GLY A 113 12.71 -25.19 -1.65
CA GLY A 113 13.16 -24.78 -0.33
C GLY A 113 13.30 -26.01 0.58
N LEU A 114 14.40 -26.07 1.33
CA LEU A 114 14.51 -27.01 2.45
C LEU A 114 13.89 -26.40 3.69
N ALA A 115 13.10 -27.18 4.42
CA ALA A 115 12.55 -26.83 5.72
C ALA A 115 13.18 -27.74 6.79
N HIS A 116 13.30 -27.25 8.01
CA HIS A 116 13.61 -28.09 9.15
C HIS A 116 12.32 -28.89 9.48
N ASP A 117 12.42 -30.22 9.38
CA ASP A 117 11.32 -31.11 9.71
C ASP A 117 11.89 -32.33 10.44
N GLU A 118 11.57 -32.45 11.73
CA GLU A 118 12.02 -33.58 12.57
C GLU A 118 11.43 -34.92 12.11
N GLN A 119 10.35 -34.91 11.33
CA GLN A 119 9.70 -36.09 10.79
C GLN A 119 10.09 -36.38 9.34
N ALA A 120 11.05 -35.61 8.79
CA ALA A 120 11.53 -35.86 7.43
C ALA A 120 11.96 -37.33 7.26
N PHE A 121 11.54 -37.88 6.14
CA PHE A 121 11.84 -39.26 5.78
C PHE A 121 12.95 -39.31 4.74
N PHE A 122 13.91 -40.21 4.91
CA PHE A 122 15.01 -40.43 4.00
C PHE A 122 15.15 -41.95 3.74
N ASN A 123 15.25 -42.34 2.48
CA ASN A 123 15.51 -43.71 2.06
C ASN A 123 16.54 -43.70 0.93
N TRP A 124 17.79 -43.97 1.25
CA TRP A 124 18.88 -43.95 0.29
C TRP A 124 18.89 -45.21 -0.63
N ASP A 125 18.13 -46.24 -0.27
CA ASP A 125 17.93 -47.47 -1.06
C ASP A 125 16.64 -47.41 -1.90
N ALA A 126 16.11 -46.21 -2.13
CA ALA A 126 14.88 -46.00 -2.89
C ALA A 126 15.06 -46.47 -4.34
N GLU A 127 14.10 -47.25 -4.80
CA GLU A 127 14.05 -47.75 -6.19
C GLU A 127 13.69 -46.61 -7.15
N PRO A 128 14.49 -46.35 -8.21
CA PRO A 128 14.17 -45.29 -9.16
C PRO A 128 12.91 -45.65 -9.97
N ILE A 129 12.14 -44.63 -10.32
CA ILE A 129 11.02 -44.79 -11.25
C ILE A 129 11.59 -44.95 -12.66
N VAL A 130 11.12 -45.99 -13.38
CA VAL A 130 11.52 -46.27 -14.76
C VAL A 130 10.28 -46.32 -15.65
N LEU A 131 10.33 -45.69 -16.82
CA LEU A 131 9.27 -45.85 -17.85
C LEU A 131 9.38 -47.20 -18.53
N THR A 132 8.27 -47.88 -18.63
CA THR A 132 8.18 -49.05 -19.50
C THR A 132 8.18 -48.63 -20.97
N ASP A 133 8.61 -49.52 -21.87
CA ASP A 133 8.61 -49.26 -23.33
C ASP A 133 7.24 -48.80 -23.84
N LYS A 134 6.17 -49.36 -23.29
CA LYS A 134 4.79 -49.02 -23.63
C LYS A 134 4.43 -47.57 -23.18
N GLU A 135 4.86 -47.16 -22.01
CA GLU A 135 4.66 -45.79 -21.49
C GLU A 135 5.49 -44.79 -22.28
N LEU A 136 6.75 -45.14 -22.56
CA LEU A 136 7.65 -44.32 -23.37
C LEU A 136 7.09 -44.10 -24.78
N ALA A 137 6.64 -45.19 -25.46
CA ALA A 137 6.00 -45.11 -26.77
C ALA A 137 4.72 -44.26 -26.77
N LYS A 138 3.88 -44.42 -25.72
CA LYS A 138 2.66 -43.62 -25.55
C LYS A 138 2.98 -42.12 -25.38
N PHE A 139 3.97 -41.80 -24.56
CA PHE A 139 4.40 -40.41 -24.33
C PHE A 139 5.00 -39.80 -25.59
N THR A 140 5.92 -40.53 -26.26
CA THR A 140 6.54 -40.08 -27.52
C THR A 140 5.49 -39.85 -28.61
N SER A 141 4.51 -40.78 -28.75
CA SER A 141 3.38 -40.60 -29.70
C SER A 141 2.56 -39.36 -29.39
N SER A 142 2.32 -39.05 -28.10
CA SER A 142 1.60 -37.87 -27.67
C SER A 142 2.39 -36.58 -27.93
N LEU A 143 3.71 -36.61 -27.74
CA LEU A 143 4.60 -35.51 -28.09
C LEU A 143 4.64 -35.24 -29.59
N LEU A 144 4.76 -36.30 -30.39
CA LEU A 144 4.72 -36.24 -31.87
C LEU A 144 3.37 -35.66 -32.35
N ARG A 145 2.26 -36.09 -31.77
CA ARG A 145 0.93 -35.50 -32.06
C ARG A 145 0.88 -34.01 -31.71
N LYS A 146 1.41 -33.59 -30.54
CA LYS A 146 1.51 -32.17 -30.13
C LYS A 146 2.46 -31.39 -31.03
N LYS A 147 3.64 -31.95 -31.39
CA LYS A 147 4.59 -31.35 -32.34
C LYS A 147 3.99 -31.24 -33.74
N ASN A 148 3.31 -32.31 -34.21
CA ASN A 148 2.64 -32.30 -35.51
C ASN A 148 1.41 -31.39 -35.55
N SER A 149 0.62 -31.31 -34.47
CA SER A 149 -0.47 -30.34 -34.38
C SER A 149 0.03 -28.88 -34.34
N LYS A 150 1.14 -28.60 -33.62
CA LYS A 150 1.82 -27.31 -33.66
C LYS A 150 2.45 -27.06 -35.03
N LYS A 151 3.04 -28.07 -35.67
CA LYS A 151 3.62 -27.97 -37.01
C LYS A 151 2.53 -27.79 -38.05
N GLN A 152 1.42 -28.55 -37.98
CA GLN A 152 0.23 -28.39 -38.80
C GLN A 152 -0.50 -27.06 -38.54
N ALA A 153 -0.53 -26.59 -37.31
CA ALA A 153 -1.03 -25.24 -36.99
C ALA A 153 -0.06 -24.14 -37.53
N ALA A 154 1.25 -24.40 -37.47
CA ALA A 154 2.25 -23.51 -38.07
C ALA A 154 2.29 -23.63 -39.60
N GLU A 155 2.07 -24.84 -40.15
CA GLU A 155 1.94 -25.09 -41.60
C GLU A 155 0.57 -24.63 -42.12
N ARG A 156 -0.51 -24.79 -41.35
CA ARG A 156 -1.80 -24.13 -41.64
C ARG A 156 -1.69 -22.63 -41.54
N SER A 157 -0.91 -22.08 -40.61
CA SER A 157 -0.59 -20.65 -40.55
C SER A 157 0.37 -20.22 -41.69
N LYS A 158 1.29 -21.11 -42.17
CA LYS A 158 2.11 -20.88 -43.34
C LYS A 158 1.36 -21.13 -44.65
N ALA A 159 0.50 -22.17 -44.72
CA ALA A 159 -0.36 -22.44 -45.87
C ALA A 159 -1.50 -21.41 -45.96
N ALA A 160 -2.03 -20.94 -44.83
CA ALA A 160 -2.89 -19.75 -44.78
C ALA A 160 -2.12 -18.47 -45.14
N ARG A 161 -0.78 -18.46 -45.03
CA ARG A 161 0.08 -17.41 -45.59
C ARG A 161 0.38 -17.60 -47.09
N GLY A 162 0.21 -18.82 -47.63
CA GLY A 162 0.42 -19.13 -49.05
C GLY A 162 -0.80 -19.14 -49.93
N SER A 163 -2.02 -19.33 -49.40
CA SER A 163 -3.27 -19.25 -50.15
C SER A 163 -3.94 -17.91 -49.86
N LYS A 164 -3.74 -16.95 -50.78
CA LYS A 164 -4.43 -15.66 -50.82
C LYS A 164 -4.63 -15.02 -49.44
N ALA A 165 -3.53 -14.53 -48.88
CA ALA A 165 -3.64 -13.32 -48.10
C ALA A 165 -4.04 -12.19 -49.08
N ASN A 166 -5.30 -12.11 -49.43
CA ASN A 166 -5.95 -10.83 -49.61
C ASN A 166 -6.06 -10.22 -48.20
N GLY A 167 -4.93 -10.12 -47.51
CA GLY A 167 -4.72 -9.19 -46.43
C GLY A 167 -4.76 -7.82 -47.12
N ILE A 168 -5.76 -7.05 -46.83
CA ILE A 168 -5.69 -5.62 -47.08
C ILE A 168 -4.38 -5.20 -46.42
N LYS A 169 -3.32 -4.94 -47.22
CA LYS A 169 -2.11 -4.30 -46.74
C LYS A 169 -2.59 -2.95 -46.24
N LEU A 170 -2.37 -2.66 -44.97
CA LEU A 170 -2.50 -1.31 -44.46
C LEU A 170 -1.77 -0.41 -45.47
N SER A 171 -2.47 0.50 -46.10
CA SER A 171 -1.87 1.41 -47.06
C SER A 171 -0.77 2.14 -46.34
N ALA A 172 0.45 2.09 -46.91
CA ALA A 172 1.55 2.91 -46.45
C ALA A 172 1.38 4.38 -46.88
N GLU A 173 0.37 4.64 -47.72
CA GLU A 173 0.05 5.97 -48.21
C GLU A 173 -0.65 6.77 -47.13
N LYS A 174 -0.16 7.99 -46.95
CA LYS A 174 -0.78 8.95 -46.03
C LYS A 174 -2.12 9.38 -46.56
N PRO A 175 -3.12 9.67 -45.71
CA PRO A 175 -4.43 10.11 -46.14
C PRO A 175 -4.33 11.53 -46.69
N THR A 176 -5.17 11.81 -47.68
CA THR A 176 -5.48 13.20 -48.09
C THR A 176 -6.40 13.86 -47.08
N MET A 177 -6.53 15.19 -47.13
CA MET A 177 -7.49 15.92 -46.30
C MET A 177 -8.91 15.50 -46.59
N GLU A 178 -9.26 15.24 -47.86
CA GLU A 178 -10.60 14.80 -48.26
C GLU A 178 -10.96 13.43 -47.69
N GLU A 179 -10.02 12.49 -47.66
CA GLU A 179 -10.25 11.18 -47.05
C GLU A 179 -10.39 11.27 -45.53
N ALA A 180 -9.59 12.08 -44.86
CA ALA A 180 -9.49 12.09 -43.40
C ALA A 180 -10.38 13.15 -42.72
N LYS A 181 -11.00 14.05 -43.48
CA LYS A 181 -11.74 15.20 -42.90
C LYS A 181 -12.79 14.80 -41.85
N MET A 182 -13.58 13.77 -42.13
CA MET A 182 -14.60 13.31 -41.18
C MET A 182 -13.98 12.82 -39.88
N HIS A 183 -12.93 12.02 -39.95
CA HIS A 183 -12.19 11.52 -38.74
C HIS A 183 -11.54 12.64 -37.96
N VAL A 184 -11.00 13.65 -38.63
CA VAL A 184 -10.40 14.82 -37.96
C VAL A 184 -11.49 15.60 -37.22
N LEU A 185 -12.61 15.88 -37.88
CA LEU A 185 -13.74 16.64 -37.29
C LEU A 185 -14.40 15.85 -36.16
N GLU A 186 -14.64 14.54 -36.33
CA GLU A 186 -15.14 13.66 -35.26
C GLU A 186 -14.21 13.60 -34.07
N THR A 187 -12.90 13.56 -34.31
CA THR A 187 -11.92 13.57 -33.21
C THR A 187 -12.00 14.86 -32.42
N LEU A 188 -12.12 16.01 -33.09
CA LEU A 188 -12.30 17.31 -32.44
C LEU A 188 -13.62 17.36 -31.66
N HIS A 189 -14.72 16.91 -32.29
CA HIS A 189 -16.01 16.82 -31.62
C HIS A 189 -15.96 15.92 -30.39
N ASN A 190 -15.37 14.73 -30.51
CA ASN A 190 -15.19 13.79 -29.40
C ASN A 190 -14.33 14.36 -28.26
N TRP A 191 -13.44 15.28 -28.55
CA TRP A 191 -12.66 16.02 -27.55
C TRP A 191 -13.42 17.21 -26.95
N GLY A 192 -14.68 17.45 -27.36
CA GLY A 192 -15.50 18.57 -26.89
C GLY A 192 -15.03 19.91 -27.42
N LEU A 193 -14.28 19.91 -28.53
CA LEU A 193 -13.80 21.14 -29.17
C LEU A 193 -14.86 21.57 -30.20
N VAL A 194 -15.32 22.80 -30.04
CA VAL A 194 -16.25 23.45 -30.93
C VAL A 194 -15.62 24.74 -31.45
N PHE A 195 -15.81 25.04 -32.72
CA PHE A 195 -15.36 26.29 -33.32
C PHE A 195 -16.30 27.42 -32.90
N GLU A 196 -15.99 28.12 -31.82
CA GLU A 196 -16.82 29.16 -31.22
C GLU A 196 -15.99 30.36 -30.73
N PRO A 197 -16.60 31.55 -30.53
CA PRO A 197 -15.89 32.74 -30.03
C PRO A 197 -15.08 32.44 -28.76
N HIS A 198 -13.88 33.00 -28.67
CA HIS A 198 -12.87 32.83 -27.61
C HIS A 198 -12.17 31.47 -27.60
N ARG A 199 -12.59 30.48 -28.43
CA ARG A 199 -11.92 29.15 -28.52
C ARG A 199 -11.38 28.85 -29.93
N HIS A 200 -11.45 29.78 -30.88
CA HIS A 200 -10.96 29.56 -32.25
C HIS A 200 -9.50 29.11 -32.31
N ASN A 201 -8.61 29.76 -31.54
CA ASN A 201 -7.20 29.38 -31.51
C ASN A 201 -6.98 27.92 -31.06
N GLU A 202 -7.67 27.52 -30.00
CA GLU A 202 -7.61 26.16 -29.46
C GLU A 202 -8.07 25.15 -30.51
N TYR A 203 -9.24 25.40 -31.12
CA TYR A 203 -9.82 24.52 -32.13
C TYR A 203 -8.88 24.34 -33.33
N VAL A 204 -8.40 25.44 -33.92
CA VAL A 204 -7.49 25.42 -35.09
C VAL A 204 -6.14 24.76 -34.76
N MET A 205 -5.63 24.98 -33.57
CA MET A 205 -4.41 24.32 -33.09
C MET A 205 -4.57 22.80 -33.01
N TYR A 206 -5.67 22.32 -32.44
CA TYR A 206 -5.92 20.88 -32.36
C TYR A 206 -6.21 20.29 -33.73
N PHE A 207 -6.98 20.98 -34.60
CA PHE A 207 -7.19 20.59 -35.98
C PHE A 207 -5.85 20.38 -36.70
N GLY A 208 -4.97 21.39 -36.73
CA GLY A 208 -3.66 21.30 -37.37
C GLY A 208 -2.76 20.22 -36.76
N SER A 209 -2.84 20.01 -35.45
CA SER A 209 -2.10 18.94 -34.76
C SER A 209 -2.57 17.54 -35.13
N ILE A 210 -3.88 17.34 -35.32
CA ILE A 210 -4.45 16.05 -35.75
C ILE A 210 -4.08 15.77 -37.20
N CYS A 211 -4.23 16.76 -38.09
CA CYS A 211 -3.83 16.65 -39.49
C CYS A 211 -2.33 16.29 -39.61
N ASN A 212 -1.46 16.96 -38.89
CA ASN A 212 -0.03 16.65 -38.84
C ASN A 212 0.23 15.20 -38.38
N ARG A 213 -0.44 14.74 -37.35
CA ARG A 213 -0.27 13.38 -36.83
C ARG A 213 -0.77 12.30 -37.77
N TYR A 214 -1.86 12.53 -38.54
CA TYR A 214 -2.27 11.62 -39.60
C TYR A 214 -1.34 11.65 -40.82
N GLY A 215 -0.50 12.68 -40.94
CA GLY A 215 0.43 12.84 -42.05
C GLY A 215 -0.23 13.45 -43.28
N ILE A 216 -1.34 14.18 -43.09
CA ILE A 216 -1.95 15.00 -44.16
C ILE A 216 -0.94 16.06 -44.57
N GLU A 217 -0.82 16.29 -45.87
CA GLU A 217 0.14 17.29 -46.39
C GLU A 217 -0.21 18.69 -45.86
N PHE A 218 0.82 19.46 -45.52
CA PHE A 218 0.68 20.81 -44.96
C PHE A 218 -0.26 21.70 -45.78
N ARG A 219 -0.08 21.65 -47.13
CA ARG A 219 -0.87 22.50 -48.03
C ARG A 219 -2.35 22.14 -48.00
N GLU A 220 -2.68 20.85 -48.00
CA GLU A 220 -4.06 20.39 -47.94
C GLU A 220 -4.77 20.78 -46.62
N ALA A 221 -4.04 20.63 -45.51
CA ALA A 221 -4.57 21.01 -44.21
C ALA A 221 -4.73 22.53 -44.08
N LEU A 222 -3.83 23.30 -44.65
CA LEU A 222 -3.90 24.76 -44.68
C LEU A 222 -5.06 25.24 -45.54
N ASP A 223 -5.18 24.75 -46.79
CA ASP A 223 -6.23 25.12 -47.72
C ASP A 223 -7.63 24.84 -47.12
N TYR A 224 -7.78 23.68 -46.45
CA TYR A 224 -9.03 23.35 -45.74
C TYR A 224 -9.30 24.32 -44.59
N ALA A 225 -8.29 24.58 -43.76
CA ALA A 225 -8.44 25.44 -42.58
C ALA A 225 -8.74 26.90 -42.98
N GLU A 226 -8.11 27.42 -44.04
CA GLU A 226 -8.38 28.75 -44.56
C GLU A 226 -9.79 28.87 -45.12
N ALA A 227 -10.25 27.88 -45.85
CA ALA A 227 -11.61 27.87 -46.41
C ALA A 227 -12.72 27.83 -45.35
N HIS A 228 -12.47 27.18 -44.19
CA HIS A 228 -13.53 26.93 -43.21
C HIS A 228 -13.42 27.77 -41.94
N PHE A 229 -12.22 28.28 -41.57
CA PHE A 229 -12.00 28.95 -40.28
C PHE A 229 -11.52 30.40 -40.38
N SER A 230 -10.89 30.81 -41.51
CA SER A 230 -10.27 32.14 -41.61
C SER A 230 -11.26 33.29 -41.62
N HIS A 231 -12.52 33.04 -41.92
CA HIS A 231 -13.56 34.07 -41.90
C HIS A 231 -13.93 34.57 -40.49
N GLU A 232 -13.70 33.74 -39.46
CA GLU A 232 -13.90 34.09 -38.06
C GLU A 232 -12.60 34.23 -37.27
N TYR A 233 -11.48 33.63 -37.75
CA TYR A 233 -10.19 33.63 -37.07
C TYR A 233 -9.03 33.90 -38.04
N THR A 234 -8.51 35.12 -38.03
CA THR A 234 -7.52 35.61 -38.99
C THR A 234 -6.13 34.93 -38.84
N ASP A 235 -5.79 34.42 -37.65
CA ASP A 235 -4.49 33.79 -37.38
C ASP A 235 -4.44 32.29 -37.78
N THR A 236 -5.48 31.78 -38.45
CA THR A 236 -5.60 30.36 -38.86
C THR A 236 -4.35 29.84 -39.53
N ALA A 237 -3.82 30.51 -40.57
CA ALA A 237 -2.64 30.10 -41.29
C ALA A 237 -1.40 30.03 -40.40
N ALA A 238 -1.21 30.98 -39.48
CA ALA A 238 -0.08 31.02 -38.57
C ALA A 238 -0.09 29.84 -37.58
N VAL A 239 -1.29 29.50 -37.05
CA VAL A 239 -1.48 28.39 -36.13
C VAL A 239 -1.23 27.06 -36.84
N ILE A 240 -1.79 26.81 -38.02
CA ILE A 240 -1.55 25.58 -38.79
C ILE A 240 -0.04 25.44 -39.08
N LYS A 241 0.62 26.49 -39.54
CA LYS A 241 2.08 26.50 -39.79
C LYS A 241 2.86 26.14 -38.53
N SER A 242 2.43 26.60 -37.36
CA SER A 242 3.04 26.27 -36.07
C SER A 242 2.90 24.77 -35.72
N CYS A 243 1.77 24.17 -36.01
CA CYS A 243 1.52 22.73 -35.77
C CYS A 243 2.46 21.86 -36.63
N TYR A 244 2.72 22.25 -37.87
CA TYR A 244 3.56 21.52 -38.80
C TYR A 244 5.05 21.72 -38.58
N LYS A 245 5.50 22.67 -37.75
CA LYS A 245 6.89 22.75 -37.31
C LYS A 245 7.34 21.54 -36.49
N LYS A 246 6.41 20.80 -35.89
CA LYS A 246 6.67 19.55 -35.12
C LYS A 246 6.75 18.36 -36.08
N THR A 247 7.83 18.29 -36.87
CA THR A 247 8.05 17.27 -37.90
C THR A 247 8.16 15.86 -37.34
N GLU A 248 8.59 15.70 -36.10
CA GLU A 248 8.67 14.41 -35.39
C GLU A 248 7.31 13.74 -35.16
N ARG A 249 6.24 14.53 -35.27
CA ARG A 249 4.86 14.04 -35.08
C ARG A 249 4.18 13.72 -36.41
N PHE A 250 4.75 14.12 -37.53
CA PHE A 250 4.13 13.95 -38.82
C PHE A 250 3.93 12.48 -39.18
N GLY A 251 2.68 12.08 -39.50
CA GLY A 251 2.32 10.69 -39.78
C GLY A 251 2.55 9.73 -38.62
N SER A 252 2.60 10.24 -37.39
CA SER A 252 2.74 9.38 -36.19
C SER A 252 1.50 8.54 -35.90
N TRP A 253 0.33 8.95 -36.42
CA TRP A 253 -0.93 8.21 -36.35
C TRP A 253 -1.17 7.46 -37.66
N HIS A 254 -1.89 6.31 -37.55
CA HIS A 254 -2.38 5.59 -38.72
C HIS A 254 -3.83 5.99 -38.99
N TYR A 255 -4.12 6.28 -40.26
CA TYR A 255 -5.49 6.49 -40.75
C TYR A 255 -6.04 5.16 -41.28
N PHE A 256 -7.15 4.70 -40.71
CA PHE A 256 -7.82 3.48 -41.14
C PHE A 256 -8.87 3.84 -42.21
N ARG A 257 -8.70 3.29 -43.43
CA ARG A 257 -9.67 3.44 -44.49
C ARG A 257 -10.86 2.49 -44.28
N GLU A 258 -12.01 2.84 -44.78
CA GLU A 258 -13.21 2.02 -44.71
C GLU A 258 -12.92 0.60 -45.25
N GLY A 259 -13.26 -0.45 -44.49
CA GLY A 259 -12.99 -1.85 -44.82
C GLY A 259 -11.57 -2.35 -44.46
N GLU A 260 -10.66 -1.51 -43.95
CA GLU A 260 -9.39 -1.95 -43.40
C GLU A 260 -9.62 -2.62 -42.03
N SER A 261 -9.63 -3.96 -42.01
CA SER A 261 -9.66 -4.72 -40.76
C SER A 261 -8.29 -5.35 -40.46
N TYR A 262 -7.90 -5.35 -39.19
CA TYR A 262 -6.66 -5.97 -38.76
C TYR A 262 -6.81 -7.50 -38.71
N ARG A 263 -6.30 -8.24 -39.68
CA ARG A 263 -6.25 -9.72 -39.67
C ARG A 263 -5.09 -10.29 -38.87
N GLY A 264 -4.71 -9.68 -37.78
CA GLY A 264 -3.65 -10.14 -36.87
C GLY A 264 -3.83 -9.47 -35.52
N GLN A 265 -2.96 -9.78 -34.55
CA GLN A 265 -3.00 -9.02 -33.30
C GLN A 265 -2.66 -7.55 -33.56
N THR A 266 -3.54 -6.67 -33.12
CA THR A 266 -3.35 -5.22 -33.19
C THR A 266 -2.02 -4.81 -32.56
N SER A 267 -1.22 -3.98 -33.26
CA SER A 267 0.08 -3.53 -32.74
C SER A 267 -0.08 -2.59 -31.56
N VAL A 268 0.93 -2.55 -30.68
CA VAL A 268 0.98 -1.62 -29.52
C VAL A 268 0.83 -0.16 -29.96
N LYS A 269 1.39 0.20 -31.12
CA LYS A 269 1.29 1.56 -31.68
C LYS A 269 -0.18 1.98 -31.85
N TYR A 270 -1.00 1.13 -32.42
CA TYR A 270 -2.42 1.42 -32.69
C TYR A 270 -3.27 1.40 -31.41
N ILE A 271 -2.94 0.51 -30.45
CA ILE A 271 -3.57 0.52 -29.15
C ILE A 271 -3.32 1.87 -28.44
N LYS A 272 -2.05 2.32 -28.39
CA LYS A 272 -1.69 3.62 -27.81
C LYS A 272 -2.40 4.78 -28.52
N GLN A 273 -2.47 4.75 -29.85
CA GLN A 273 -3.17 5.75 -30.65
C GLN A 273 -4.68 5.78 -30.32
N TRP A 274 -5.36 4.64 -30.36
CA TRP A 274 -6.78 4.53 -30.08
C TRP A 274 -7.13 5.02 -28.68
N LEU A 275 -6.32 4.62 -27.68
CA LEU A 275 -6.47 5.10 -26.30
C LEU A 275 -6.28 6.61 -26.21
N SER A 276 -5.22 7.16 -26.82
CA SER A 276 -4.91 8.60 -26.76
C SER A 276 -5.97 9.48 -27.38
N MET A 277 -6.66 8.99 -28.40
CA MET A 277 -7.76 9.71 -29.05
C MET A 277 -9.00 9.84 -28.16
N ARG A 278 -9.24 8.86 -27.30
CA ARG A 278 -10.47 8.75 -26.52
C ARG A 278 -10.30 9.04 -25.03
N TYR A 279 -9.11 8.80 -24.49
CA TYR A 279 -8.85 8.85 -23.07
C TYR A 279 -7.56 9.59 -22.74
N GLN A 280 -7.53 10.19 -21.58
CA GLN A 280 -6.29 10.49 -20.85
C GLN A 280 -6.11 9.41 -19.79
N ILE A 281 -4.93 8.87 -19.67
CA ILE A 281 -4.62 7.82 -18.70
C ILE A 281 -3.38 8.25 -17.91
N GLN A 282 -3.49 8.20 -16.59
CA GLN A 282 -2.39 8.53 -15.69
C GLN A 282 -2.23 7.45 -14.62
N ARG A 283 -1.04 7.38 -14.04
CA ARG A 283 -0.76 6.59 -12.85
C ARG A 283 -0.65 7.53 -11.67
N ASN A 284 -1.59 7.44 -10.74
CA ASN A 284 -1.56 8.18 -9.50
C ASN A 284 -0.48 7.61 -8.59
N MET A 285 0.54 8.42 -8.27
CA MET A 285 1.71 7.97 -7.49
C MET A 285 1.38 7.78 -6.00
N VAL A 286 0.35 8.46 -5.49
CA VAL A 286 -0.11 8.30 -4.10
C VAL A 286 -0.80 6.94 -3.93
N THR A 287 -1.81 6.65 -4.75
CA THR A 287 -2.59 5.40 -4.64
C THR A 287 -1.95 4.23 -5.39
N GLY A 288 -1.03 4.52 -6.32
CA GLY A 288 -0.43 3.57 -7.26
C GLY A 288 -1.42 3.00 -8.27
N ARG A 289 -2.65 3.52 -8.32
CA ARG A 289 -3.70 3.10 -9.26
C ARG A 289 -3.59 3.85 -10.56
N HIS A 290 -4.06 3.23 -11.62
CA HIS A 290 -4.27 3.92 -12.89
C HIS A 290 -5.61 4.64 -12.84
N GLU A 291 -5.64 5.84 -13.36
CA GLU A 291 -6.81 6.68 -13.47
C GLU A 291 -7.04 7.03 -14.94
N ILE A 292 -8.30 7.19 -15.30
CA ILE A 292 -8.71 7.46 -16.65
C ILE A 292 -9.71 8.63 -16.67
N MET A 293 -9.58 9.47 -17.69
CA MET A 293 -10.53 10.53 -18.01
C MET A 293 -10.90 10.46 -19.49
N SER A 294 -12.17 10.51 -19.81
CA SER A 294 -12.62 10.54 -21.20
C SER A 294 -12.36 11.90 -21.83
N ARG A 295 -11.90 11.90 -23.08
CA ARG A 295 -11.86 13.08 -23.93
C ARG A 295 -13.19 13.31 -24.68
N MET A 296 -14.12 12.34 -24.61
CA MET A 296 -15.39 12.39 -25.33
C MET A 296 -16.46 13.09 -24.50
N ALA A 297 -17.06 14.12 -25.05
CA ALA A 297 -18.07 14.97 -24.39
C ALA A 297 -19.39 14.25 -24.02
N GLY A 298 -19.60 13.02 -24.49
CA GLY A 298 -20.88 12.30 -24.33
C GLY A 298 -21.08 11.53 -23.02
N ASN A 299 -20.08 11.42 -22.14
CA ASN A 299 -20.25 10.66 -20.90
C ASN A 299 -19.86 11.49 -19.67
N PRO A 300 -20.81 12.12 -18.97
CA PRO A 300 -20.55 12.98 -17.83
C PRO A 300 -19.80 12.28 -16.67
N LYS A 301 -19.89 10.95 -16.56
CA LYS A 301 -19.16 10.18 -15.54
C LYS A 301 -17.65 10.20 -15.73
N PHE A 302 -17.15 10.42 -16.92
CA PHE A 302 -15.72 10.38 -17.27
C PHE A 302 -15.11 11.74 -17.60
N LEU A 303 -15.82 12.84 -17.35
CA LEU A 303 -15.24 14.20 -17.44
C LEU A 303 -14.32 14.53 -16.26
N LYS A 304 -14.25 13.63 -15.26
CA LYS A 304 -13.34 13.67 -14.12
C LYS A 304 -12.43 12.46 -14.16
N TRP A 305 -11.30 12.55 -13.52
CA TRP A 305 -10.44 11.41 -13.25
C TRP A 305 -11.19 10.38 -12.41
N VAL A 306 -11.25 9.15 -12.88
CA VAL A 306 -11.82 8.01 -12.16
C VAL A 306 -10.81 6.87 -12.12
N ASN A 307 -10.84 6.07 -11.07
CA ASN A 307 -10.01 4.86 -11.00
C ASN A 307 -10.35 3.93 -12.17
N LEU A 308 -9.34 3.42 -12.83
CA LEU A 308 -9.48 2.40 -13.86
C LEU A 308 -9.79 1.06 -13.17
N ASP A 309 -11.05 0.67 -13.19
CA ASP A 309 -11.53 -0.60 -12.67
C ASP A 309 -11.73 -1.65 -13.79
N ASP A 310 -12.02 -2.89 -13.38
CA ASP A 310 -12.23 -3.99 -14.32
C ASP A 310 -13.41 -3.72 -15.29
N ASN A 311 -14.45 -3.02 -14.85
CA ASN A 311 -15.59 -2.71 -15.68
C ASN A 311 -15.24 -1.72 -16.80
N ILE A 312 -14.50 -0.66 -16.45
CA ILE A 312 -14.00 0.32 -17.41
C ILE A 312 -13.02 -0.34 -18.39
N LEU A 313 -12.12 -1.18 -17.88
CA LEU A 313 -11.14 -1.89 -18.68
C LEU A 313 -11.80 -2.84 -19.68
N ASN A 314 -12.79 -3.62 -19.22
CA ASN A 314 -13.59 -4.50 -20.07
C ASN A 314 -14.37 -3.71 -21.13
N SER A 315 -14.97 -2.57 -20.75
CA SER A 315 -15.68 -1.70 -21.67
C SER A 315 -14.78 -1.11 -22.76
N ILE A 316 -13.54 -0.77 -22.42
CA ILE A 316 -12.54 -0.32 -23.39
C ILE A 316 -12.19 -1.46 -24.35
N TRP A 317 -11.94 -2.65 -23.80
CA TRP A 317 -11.61 -3.83 -24.62
C TRP A 317 -12.75 -4.18 -25.59
N VAL A 318 -14.00 -4.22 -25.12
CA VAL A 318 -15.17 -4.49 -25.97
C VAL A 318 -15.27 -3.47 -27.11
N LYS A 319 -15.14 -2.17 -26.83
CA LYS A 319 -15.18 -1.13 -27.86
C LYS A 319 -14.06 -1.29 -28.89
N MET A 320 -12.85 -1.69 -28.46
CA MET A 320 -11.76 -1.95 -29.41
C MET A 320 -12.04 -3.15 -30.30
N GLU A 321 -12.65 -4.23 -29.76
CA GLU A 321 -13.07 -5.40 -30.54
C GLU A 321 -14.22 -5.05 -31.52
N GLU A 322 -15.22 -4.26 -31.10
CA GLU A 322 -16.31 -3.78 -31.94
C GLU A 322 -15.83 -2.93 -33.13
N GLU A 323 -14.72 -2.18 -32.91
CA GLU A 323 -14.06 -1.41 -33.96
C GLU A 323 -13.06 -2.26 -34.80
N GLY A 324 -13.11 -3.60 -34.69
CA GLY A 324 -12.32 -4.52 -35.50
C GLY A 324 -10.87 -4.71 -35.07
N MET A 325 -10.50 -4.26 -33.87
CA MET A 325 -9.17 -4.44 -33.31
C MET A 325 -9.04 -5.80 -32.63
N ASN A 326 -8.26 -6.70 -33.17
CA ASN A 326 -7.95 -7.99 -32.53
C ASN A 326 -6.93 -7.81 -31.41
N ILE A 327 -7.41 -7.70 -30.18
CA ILE A 327 -6.59 -7.44 -28.99
C ILE A 327 -6.98 -8.36 -27.85
N ASN A 328 -6.00 -8.96 -27.17
CA ASN A 328 -6.27 -9.65 -25.92
C ASN A 328 -6.17 -8.68 -24.73
N MET A 329 -6.95 -8.95 -23.70
CA MET A 329 -7.01 -8.16 -22.47
C MET A 329 -5.63 -7.93 -21.84
N GLN A 330 -4.78 -8.98 -21.79
CA GLN A 330 -3.44 -8.88 -21.20
C GLN A 330 -2.54 -7.87 -21.92
N LYS A 331 -2.70 -7.75 -23.25
CA LYS A 331 -1.95 -6.78 -24.05
C LYS A 331 -2.42 -5.34 -23.78
N LEU A 332 -3.74 -5.16 -23.63
CA LEU A 332 -4.32 -3.86 -23.26
C LEU A 332 -3.82 -3.42 -21.88
N ILE A 333 -3.89 -4.32 -20.87
CA ILE A 333 -3.38 -4.08 -19.52
C ILE A 333 -1.88 -3.74 -19.57
N SER A 334 -1.08 -4.48 -20.33
CA SER A 334 0.36 -4.21 -20.44
C SER A 334 0.69 -2.85 -21.06
N VAL A 335 -0.13 -2.38 -22.00
CA VAL A 335 0.03 -1.03 -22.58
C VAL A 335 -0.32 0.04 -21.55
N ILE A 336 -1.43 -0.11 -20.84
CA ILE A 336 -1.87 0.85 -19.83
C ILE A 336 -0.89 0.92 -18.66
N HIS A 337 -0.35 -0.23 -18.23
CA HIS A 337 0.61 -0.33 -17.12
C HIS A 337 2.06 -0.03 -17.52
N SER A 338 2.29 0.47 -18.74
CA SER A 338 3.60 0.90 -19.20
C SER A 338 3.81 2.40 -18.99
N ASP A 339 4.88 2.93 -19.56
CA ASP A 339 5.18 4.36 -19.69
C ASP A 339 4.12 5.18 -20.48
N PHE A 340 3.12 4.52 -21.02
CA PHE A 340 2.00 5.17 -21.67
C PHE A 340 1.14 5.98 -20.70
N ALA A 341 0.94 5.48 -19.48
CA ALA A 341 0.27 6.22 -18.41
C ALA A 341 1.24 7.23 -17.79
N VAL A 342 0.91 8.52 -17.88
CA VAL A 342 1.72 9.59 -17.29
C VAL A 342 1.68 9.47 -15.77
N GLN A 343 2.84 9.55 -15.12
CA GLN A 343 2.90 9.59 -13.66
C GLN A 343 2.40 10.96 -13.17
N CYS A 344 1.51 10.94 -12.19
CA CYS A 344 0.92 12.13 -11.58
C CYS A 344 0.92 11.97 -10.06
N ASP A 345 1.38 12.98 -9.36
CA ASP A 345 1.22 13.09 -7.91
C ASP A 345 0.27 14.25 -7.60
N PRO A 346 -1.03 13.99 -7.40
CA PRO A 346 -2.03 15.05 -7.21
C PRO A 346 -1.77 15.91 -5.96
N VAL A 347 -1.08 15.37 -4.97
CA VAL A 347 -0.74 16.10 -3.75
C VAL A 347 0.40 17.08 -4.02
N GLU A 348 1.45 16.65 -4.68
CA GLU A 348 2.56 17.51 -5.10
C GLU A 348 2.10 18.58 -6.08
N ASP A 349 1.27 18.21 -7.07
CA ASP A 349 0.70 19.14 -8.05
C ASP A 349 -0.17 20.21 -7.38
N TYR A 350 -0.98 19.83 -6.38
CA TYR A 350 -1.74 20.80 -5.59
C TYR A 350 -0.82 21.78 -4.87
N LEU A 351 0.18 21.29 -4.13
CA LEU A 351 1.11 22.15 -3.39
C LEU A 351 1.93 23.08 -4.30
N ARG A 352 2.32 22.59 -5.48
CA ARG A 352 3.04 23.40 -6.49
C ARG A 352 2.16 24.49 -7.11
N SER A 353 0.85 24.29 -7.16
CA SER A 353 -0.10 25.27 -7.72
C SER A 353 -0.40 26.44 -6.77
N LEU A 354 0.00 26.33 -5.50
CA LEU A 354 -0.28 27.34 -4.50
C LEU A 354 0.58 28.61 -4.72
N PRO A 355 -0.01 29.80 -4.50
CA PRO A 355 0.76 31.03 -4.49
C PRO A 355 1.70 31.06 -3.28
N PRO A 356 2.79 31.83 -3.32
CA PRO A 356 3.66 32.00 -2.17
C PRO A 356 2.90 32.70 -1.03
N TRP A 357 3.16 32.28 0.23
CA TRP A 357 2.63 32.95 1.40
C TRP A 357 3.17 34.38 1.52
N ASP A 358 2.30 35.29 1.93
CA ASP A 358 2.64 36.75 2.04
C ASP A 358 3.50 37.10 3.26
N GLY A 359 3.72 36.14 4.18
CA GLY A 359 4.50 36.33 5.40
C GLY A 359 3.82 37.17 6.46
N LYS A 360 2.55 37.56 6.31
CA LYS A 360 1.85 38.53 7.20
C LYS A 360 0.74 37.86 8.01
N ARG A 361 -0.19 37.21 7.34
CA ARG A 361 -1.36 36.60 7.98
C ARG A 361 -1.05 35.21 8.48
N ASP A 362 -1.35 34.95 9.74
CA ASP A 362 -1.16 33.61 10.37
C ASP A 362 -2.40 32.73 10.16
N TYR A 363 -2.53 32.17 8.97
CA TYR A 363 -3.65 31.29 8.63
C TYR A 363 -3.70 30.01 9.47
N ILE A 364 -2.53 29.49 9.89
CA ILE A 364 -2.45 28.28 10.74
C ILE A 364 -2.93 28.63 12.16
N GLY A 365 -2.52 29.79 12.70
CA GLY A 365 -2.99 30.25 13.99
C GLY A 365 -4.49 30.50 14.01
N GLU A 366 -5.04 31.12 12.96
CA GLU A 366 -6.49 31.33 12.80
C GLU A 366 -7.24 29.99 12.69
N LEU A 367 -6.66 29.00 11.99
CA LEU A 367 -7.22 27.65 11.91
C LEU A 367 -7.25 26.98 13.28
N ALA A 368 -6.19 27.11 14.07
CA ALA A 368 -6.13 26.57 15.43
C ALA A 368 -7.16 27.25 16.37
N ASP A 369 -7.42 28.55 16.20
CA ASP A 369 -8.43 29.27 17.00
C ASP A 369 -9.87 28.79 16.75
N ARG A 370 -10.13 28.06 15.65
CA ARG A 370 -11.43 27.41 15.44
C ARG A 370 -11.70 26.28 16.41
N ILE A 371 -10.67 25.75 17.06
CA ILE A 371 -10.77 24.75 18.13
C ILE A 371 -10.51 25.45 19.46
N ARG A 372 -11.55 25.67 20.23
CA ARG A 372 -11.42 26.27 21.54
C ARG A 372 -11.03 25.20 22.57
N ILE A 373 -9.88 25.40 23.23
CA ILE A 373 -9.33 24.47 24.20
C ILE A 373 -9.76 24.88 25.61
N ILE A 374 -10.18 23.90 26.42
CA ILE A 374 -10.47 24.09 27.85
C ILE A 374 -9.13 24.19 28.59
N PRO A 375 -8.79 25.31 29.24
CA PRO A 375 -7.51 25.46 29.89
C PRO A 375 -7.44 24.65 31.20
N HIS A 376 -6.29 23.97 31.43
CA HIS A 376 -5.98 23.25 32.67
C HIS A 376 -4.64 23.73 33.21
N GLN A 377 -4.67 24.42 34.35
CA GLN A 377 -3.47 24.97 34.99
C GLN A 377 -2.51 23.87 35.42
N GLY A 378 -1.20 24.07 35.27
CA GLY A 378 -0.16 23.14 35.68
C GLY A 378 0.15 22.01 34.68
N TYR A 379 -0.59 21.92 33.57
CA TYR A 379 -0.41 20.85 32.57
C TYR A 379 -0.01 21.34 31.19
N HIS A 380 0.37 22.60 31.01
CA HIS A 380 0.62 23.18 29.67
C HIS A 380 -0.53 22.92 28.70
N HIS A 381 -1.77 22.98 29.21
CA HIS A 381 -2.98 22.71 28.46
C HIS A 381 -3.81 23.99 28.34
N ASP A 382 -3.49 24.79 27.33
CA ASP A 382 -4.11 26.09 27.03
C ASP A 382 -4.09 26.36 25.51
N GLN A 383 -4.78 27.40 25.08
CA GLN A 383 -4.93 27.76 23.67
C GLN A 383 -3.58 28.13 23.02
N ALA A 384 -2.67 28.77 23.72
CA ALA A 384 -1.37 29.16 23.16
C ALA A 384 -0.47 27.94 22.93
N THR A 385 -0.42 27.05 23.90
CA THR A 385 0.30 25.76 23.78
C THR A 385 -0.31 24.90 22.67
N PHE A 386 -1.63 24.85 22.57
CA PHE A 386 -2.31 24.16 21.47
C PHE A 386 -1.87 24.72 20.11
N LYS A 387 -1.90 26.03 19.90
CA LYS A 387 -1.46 26.66 18.66
C LYS A 387 -0.02 26.28 18.29
N LYS A 388 0.89 26.30 19.28
CA LYS A 388 2.29 25.89 19.10
C LYS A 388 2.40 24.49 18.52
N TYR A 389 1.74 23.50 19.13
CA TYR A 389 1.82 22.09 18.71
C TYR A 389 0.98 21.80 17.47
N PHE A 390 -0.15 22.47 17.30
CA PHE A 390 -0.96 22.36 16.10
C PHE A 390 -0.19 22.87 14.87
N CYS A 391 0.51 23.99 14.98
CA CYS A 391 1.37 24.52 13.91
C CYS A 391 2.47 23.51 13.54
N LYS A 392 3.16 22.93 14.52
CA LYS A 392 4.17 21.88 14.26
C LYS A 392 3.54 20.67 13.56
N TRP A 393 2.39 20.21 14.04
CA TRP A 393 1.71 19.04 13.52
C TRP A 393 1.25 19.21 12.06
N ILE A 394 0.63 20.36 11.73
CA ILE A 394 0.12 20.60 10.37
C ILE A 394 1.25 20.84 9.36
N VAL A 395 2.32 21.52 9.77
CA VAL A 395 3.49 21.73 8.90
C VAL A 395 4.22 20.41 8.67
N ALA A 396 4.41 19.57 9.72
CA ALA A 396 4.97 18.24 9.59
C ALA A 396 4.12 17.35 8.66
N MET A 397 2.79 17.46 8.72
CA MET A 397 1.85 16.77 7.84
C MET A 397 2.11 17.14 6.38
N VAL A 398 2.13 18.42 6.06
CA VAL A 398 2.27 18.90 4.67
C VAL A 398 3.65 18.58 4.11
N VAL A 399 4.71 18.74 4.91
CA VAL A 399 6.08 18.38 4.49
C VAL A 399 6.20 16.87 4.24
N GLY A 400 5.60 16.05 5.10
CA GLY A 400 5.60 14.60 4.97
C GLY A 400 4.86 14.09 3.73
N TRP A 401 3.92 14.84 3.17
CA TRP A 401 3.22 14.44 1.94
C TRP A 401 4.13 14.33 0.73
N VAL A 402 5.19 15.15 0.66
CA VAL A 402 6.05 15.30 -0.51
C VAL A 402 7.54 15.05 -0.22
N THR A 403 7.87 14.68 1.02
CA THR A 403 9.25 14.42 1.44
C THR A 403 9.32 13.02 2.05
N PRO A 404 9.77 11.99 1.32
CA PRO A 404 9.76 10.60 1.77
C PRO A 404 10.49 10.33 3.08
N GLU A 405 11.50 11.16 3.41
CA GLU A 405 12.30 11.04 4.63
C GLU A 405 11.63 11.68 5.86
N VAL A 406 10.46 12.31 5.69
CA VAL A 406 9.74 13.00 6.76
C VAL A 406 8.43 12.32 7.05
N VAL A 407 8.29 11.82 8.27
CA VAL A 407 7.04 11.23 8.78
C VAL A 407 6.60 11.98 10.02
N ASN A 408 5.34 12.42 10.04
CA ASN A 408 4.75 12.98 11.24
C ASN A 408 4.44 11.87 12.25
N GLN A 409 5.27 11.76 13.27
CA GLN A 409 5.16 10.72 14.31
C GLN A 409 4.14 11.07 15.40
N VAL A 410 3.54 12.26 15.35
CA VAL A 410 2.60 12.76 16.36
C VAL A 410 1.18 12.64 15.86
N MET A 411 0.35 11.99 16.65
CA MET A 411 -1.10 11.90 16.45
C MET A 411 -1.79 13.00 17.26
N LEU A 412 -2.42 13.94 16.58
CA LEU A 412 -3.25 14.96 17.21
C LEU A 412 -4.61 14.34 17.58
N ILE A 413 -5.01 14.43 18.84
CA ILE A 413 -6.26 13.82 19.32
C ILE A 413 -7.16 14.91 19.91
N LEU A 414 -8.37 15.05 19.38
CA LEU A 414 -9.39 15.95 19.93
C LEU A 414 -10.29 15.17 20.88
N VAL A 415 -10.23 15.56 22.15
CA VAL A 415 -11.04 15.01 23.23
C VAL A 415 -12.21 15.98 23.50
N GLY A 416 -13.44 15.46 23.69
CA GLY A 416 -14.57 16.33 24.01
C GLY A 416 -15.91 15.68 23.75
N LYS A 417 -17.01 16.35 24.10
CA LYS A 417 -18.39 15.86 23.97
C LYS A 417 -18.72 15.45 22.54
N GLY A 418 -19.66 14.53 22.35
CA GLY A 418 -20.22 14.20 21.04
C GLY A 418 -20.87 15.43 20.39
N GLY A 419 -20.80 15.52 19.05
CA GLY A 419 -21.50 16.56 18.30
C GLY A 419 -20.75 17.90 18.13
N ILE A 420 -19.57 18.12 18.72
CA ILE A 420 -18.81 19.37 18.60
C ILE A 420 -17.95 19.45 17.32
N TYR A 421 -18.23 18.64 16.30
CA TYR A 421 -17.56 18.62 14.97
C TYR A 421 -16.12 18.11 14.93
N LYS A 422 -15.64 17.31 15.90
CA LYS A 422 -14.26 16.79 15.94
C LYS A 422 -13.85 16.06 14.63
N SER A 423 -14.57 14.99 14.27
CA SER A 423 -14.30 14.21 13.05
C SER A 423 -14.59 15.03 11.78
N THR A 424 -15.59 15.91 11.82
CA THR A 424 -15.91 16.84 10.74
C THR A 424 -14.75 17.79 10.47
N PHE A 425 -14.10 18.34 11.51
CA PHE A 425 -12.95 19.22 11.38
C PHE A 425 -11.83 18.55 10.59
N PHE A 426 -11.44 17.32 10.95
CA PHE A 426 -10.38 16.60 10.23
C PHE A 426 -10.78 16.24 8.80
N ASN A 427 -12.05 15.91 8.55
CA ASN A 427 -12.54 15.64 7.20
C ASN A 427 -12.39 16.86 6.28
N TYR A 428 -12.73 18.04 6.80
CA TYR A 428 -12.65 19.28 6.04
C TYR A 428 -11.27 19.92 6.11
N LEU A 429 -10.33 19.39 6.86
CA LEU A 429 -8.96 19.91 6.88
C LEU A 429 -8.31 19.77 5.50
N LEU A 430 -8.59 18.69 4.76
CA LEU A 430 -8.12 18.55 3.39
C LEU A 430 -8.96 19.37 2.40
N PRO A 431 -8.30 20.05 1.43
CA PRO A 431 -9.00 20.76 0.37
C PRO A 431 -9.83 19.79 -0.49
N PRO A 432 -10.90 20.26 -1.15
CA PRO A 432 -11.80 19.41 -1.92
C PRO A 432 -11.10 18.49 -2.91
N GLN A 433 -10.00 18.95 -3.54
CA GLN A 433 -9.22 18.21 -4.52
C GLN A 433 -8.46 17.02 -3.93
N LEU A 434 -8.16 17.05 -2.61
CA LEU A 434 -7.38 16.03 -1.92
C LEU A 434 -8.22 15.19 -0.94
N ARG A 435 -9.54 15.38 -0.87
CA ARG A 435 -10.41 14.65 0.06
C ARG A 435 -10.46 13.15 -0.18
N ASP A 436 -10.22 12.69 -1.38
CA ASP A 436 -10.14 11.25 -1.69
C ASP A 436 -8.96 10.56 -0.98
N TYR A 437 -7.98 11.33 -0.52
CA TYR A 437 -6.84 10.86 0.27
C TYR A 437 -7.07 10.95 1.79
N TYR A 438 -8.26 11.33 2.21
CA TYR A 438 -8.71 11.26 3.61
C TYR A 438 -9.22 9.87 3.94
N LEU A 439 -8.95 9.41 5.16
CA LEU A 439 -9.53 8.20 5.72
C LEU A 439 -10.14 8.52 7.08
N ASN A 440 -11.40 8.16 7.27
CA ASN A 440 -12.08 8.23 8.56
C ASN A 440 -12.66 6.86 8.86
N GLU A 441 -12.08 6.18 9.84
CA GLU A 441 -12.51 4.84 10.18
C GLU A 441 -12.26 4.51 11.65
N SER A 442 -13.02 3.53 12.16
CA SER A 442 -12.75 2.94 13.48
C SER A 442 -11.56 2.00 13.38
N ALA A 443 -10.55 2.23 14.19
CA ALA A 443 -9.30 1.45 14.19
C ALA A 443 -9.49 -0.05 14.54
N ALA A 444 -10.67 -0.45 15.03
CA ALA A 444 -10.98 -1.83 15.39
C ALA A 444 -11.04 -2.81 14.20
N ILE A 445 -11.17 -2.31 12.97
CA ILE A 445 -11.49 -3.10 11.78
C ILE A 445 -10.24 -3.45 10.92
N TYR A 446 -9.10 -2.77 11.11
CA TYR A 446 -7.94 -2.91 10.22
C TYR A 446 -6.98 -4.02 10.63
N THR A 447 -6.59 -4.83 9.65
CA THR A 447 -5.41 -5.70 9.72
C THR A 447 -4.13 -4.88 9.59
N ASP A 448 -2.98 -5.40 10.03
CA ASP A 448 -1.69 -4.72 9.85
C ASP A 448 -1.40 -4.34 8.39
N LYS A 449 -1.86 -5.17 7.43
CA LYS A 449 -1.69 -4.93 6.00
C LYS A 449 -2.53 -3.76 5.50
N ASP A 450 -3.77 -3.64 5.96
CA ASP A 450 -4.68 -2.55 5.57
C ASP A 450 -4.16 -1.21 6.11
N PHE A 451 -3.62 -1.19 7.33
CA PHE A 451 -2.95 -0.02 7.87
C PHE A 451 -1.72 0.38 7.05
N MET A 452 -0.86 -0.58 6.66
CA MET A 452 0.31 -0.28 5.84
C MET A 452 -0.09 0.33 4.49
N GLU A 453 -1.14 -0.19 3.86
CA GLU A 453 -1.66 0.38 2.62
C GLU A 453 -2.24 1.78 2.85
N ALA A 454 -3.01 1.98 3.92
CA ALA A 454 -3.57 3.28 4.27
C ALA A 454 -2.49 4.33 4.55
N PHE A 455 -1.43 4.00 5.27
CA PHE A 455 -0.29 4.90 5.53
C PHE A 455 0.40 5.38 4.26
N SER A 456 0.37 4.57 3.20
CA SER A 456 1.01 4.91 1.91
C SER A 456 0.08 5.61 0.93
N CYS A 457 -1.22 5.24 0.93
CA CYS A 457 -2.20 5.70 -0.07
C CYS A 457 -3.07 6.87 0.41
N LYS A 458 -2.98 7.23 1.68
CA LYS A 458 -3.69 8.36 2.28
C LYS A 458 -2.70 9.41 2.76
N ILE A 459 -3.17 10.64 2.97
CA ILE A 459 -2.36 11.76 3.47
C ILE A 459 -2.82 12.26 4.84
N LEU A 460 -4.06 11.96 5.20
CA LEU A 460 -4.60 12.20 6.54
C LEU A 460 -5.54 11.07 6.92
N MET A 461 -5.30 10.47 8.08
CA MET A 461 -6.12 9.43 8.66
C MET A 461 -6.70 9.93 9.99
N CYS A 462 -8.00 9.88 10.15
CA CYS A 462 -8.68 10.18 11.42
C CYS A 462 -9.23 8.89 12.02
N LEU A 463 -8.77 8.54 13.21
CA LEU A 463 -9.26 7.41 13.95
C LEU A 463 -10.35 7.90 14.91
N ASP A 464 -11.60 7.58 14.57
CA ASP A 464 -12.74 7.91 15.41
C ASP A 464 -12.86 6.92 16.57
N GLU A 465 -13.32 7.38 17.75
CA GLU A 465 -13.38 6.58 18.97
C GLU A 465 -12.05 5.87 19.29
N PHE A 466 -10.96 6.63 19.27
CA PHE A 466 -9.58 6.14 19.40
C PHE A 466 -9.37 5.24 20.64
N ASP A 467 -10.06 5.47 21.73
CA ASP A 467 -9.97 4.72 23.00
C ASP A 467 -10.48 3.27 22.91
N THR A 468 -11.40 2.99 22.00
CA THR A 468 -11.97 1.63 21.82
C THR A 468 -11.19 0.77 20.82
N ALA A 469 -10.27 1.40 20.08
CA ALA A 469 -9.81 0.91 18.80
C ALA A 469 -8.72 -0.16 18.84
N PHE A 470 -7.86 -0.21 19.85
CA PHE A 470 -6.58 -0.87 19.62
C PHE A 470 -6.30 -2.17 20.34
N GLY A 471 -6.98 -2.59 21.35
CA GLY A 471 -6.75 -3.87 21.98
C GLY A 471 -5.33 -4.44 21.81
N LYS A 472 -5.18 -5.57 21.16
CA LYS A 472 -3.88 -6.25 20.91
C LYS A 472 -3.02 -5.58 19.81
N ASN A 473 -3.57 -4.72 18.96
CA ASN A 473 -2.86 -4.19 17.77
C ASN A 473 -2.18 -2.83 18.00
N LEU A 474 -2.29 -2.24 19.18
CA LEU A 474 -1.74 -0.92 19.51
C LEU A 474 -0.21 -0.82 19.27
N ASN A 475 0.54 -1.86 19.60
CA ASN A 475 1.99 -1.85 19.42
C ASN A 475 2.41 -1.90 17.95
N ALA A 476 1.68 -2.67 17.12
CA ALA A 476 1.90 -2.71 15.68
C ALA A 476 1.58 -1.36 15.04
N PHE A 477 0.48 -0.73 15.43
CA PHE A 477 0.12 0.61 14.99
C PHE A 477 1.19 1.65 15.35
N LYS A 478 1.62 1.69 16.62
CA LYS A 478 2.70 2.58 17.09
C LYS A 478 4.01 2.37 16.32
N SER A 479 4.34 1.13 15.96
CA SER A 479 5.50 0.81 15.13
C SER A 479 5.34 1.32 13.71
N ASN A 480 4.15 1.15 13.11
CA ASN A 480 3.89 1.58 11.74
C ASN A 480 3.87 3.11 11.60
N MET A 481 3.43 3.85 12.62
CA MET A 481 3.46 5.33 12.63
C MET A 481 4.86 5.93 12.44
N THR A 482 5.92 5.17 12.69
CA THR A 482 7.31 5.69 12.62
C THR A 482 8.11 5.18 11.44
N LYS A 483 7.56 4.25 10.65
CA LYS A 483 8.22 3.72 9.46
C LYS A 483 8.22 4.74 8.33
N LEU A 484 9.33 4.85 7.62
CA LEU A 484 9.45 5.71 6.44
C LEU A 484 8.82 5.07 5.19
N HIS A 485 8.93 3.76 5.07
CA HIS A 485 8.48 3.00 3.91
C HIS A 485 7.77 1.72 4.30
N PHE A 486 6.87 1.27 3.45
CA PHE A 486 6.15 0.00 3.58
C PHE A 486 6.37 -0.86 2.35
N SER A 487 6.86 -2.09 2.53
CA SER A 487 7.01 -3.05 1.44
C SER A 487 5.73 -3.87 1.30
N ILE A 488 4.90 -3.52 0.33
CA ILE A 488 3.56 -4.10 0.13
C ILE A 488 3.45 -4.70 -1.26
N ARG A 489 2.82 -5.86 -1.35
CA ARG A 489 2.34 -6.42 -2.62
C ARG A 489 0.85 -6.13 -2.73
N ARG A 490 0.48 -5.21 -3.63
CA ARG A 490 -0.93 -4.91 -3.92
C ARG A 490 -1.61 -6.09 -4.62
N PRO A 491 -2.93 -6.21 -4.53
CA PRO A 491 -3.66 -7.17 -5.34
C PRO A 491 -3.29 -7.03 -6.82
N TYR A 492 -3.05 -8.15 -7.49
CA TYR A 492 -2.64 -8.26 -8.90
C TYR A 492 -1.22 -7.79 -9.25
N ASP A 493 -0.45 -7.18 -8.34
CA ASP A 493 0.95 -6.86 -8.59
C ASP A 493 1.81 -8.13 -8.58
N ARG A 494 2.70 -8.26 -9.56
CA ARG A 494 3.66 -9.38 -9.63
C ARG A 494 4.79 -9.24 -8.62
N PHE A 495 5.16 -8.01 -8.27
CA PHE A 495 6.26 -7.68 -7.39
C PHE A 495 5.77 -6.89 -6.17
N ARG A 496 6.55 -6.91 -5.09
CA ARG A 496 6.39 -5.97 -3.99
C ARG A 496 6.87 -4.61 -4.44
N SER A 497 6.18 -3.58 -3.98
CA SER A 497 6.59 -2.18 -4.16
C SER A 497 6.89 -1.60 -2.79
N ASP A 498 7.97 -0.85 -2.68
CA ASP A 498 8.24 -0.02 -1.52
C ASP A 498 7.50 1.30 -1.70
N LEU A 499 6.62 1.60 -0.76
CA LEU A 499 5.73 2.76 -0.78
C LEU A 499 6.11 3.70 0.35
N ASP A 500 6.17 4.98 0.06
CA ASP A 500 6.46 6.00 1.04
C ASP A 500 5.31 6.15 2.05
N HIS A 501 5.64 6.42 3.29
CA HIS A 501 4.68 6.79 4.31
C HIS A 501 4.29 8.25 4.14
N ARG A 502 3.04 8.52 3.77
CA ARG A 502 2.52 9.88 3.54
C ARG A 502 1.48 10.31 4.55
N ALA A 503 0.82 9.37 5.21
CA ALA A 503 -0.31 9.68 6.07
C ALA A 503 0.12 10.27 7.42
N THR A 504 -0.47 11.39 7.78
CA THR A 504 -0.50 11.86 9.16
C THR A 504 -1.73 11.32 9.86
N VAL A 505 -1.60 10.98 11.14
CA VAL A 505 -2.70 10.44 11.93
C VAL A 505 -3.27 11.52 12.85
N ALA A 506 -4.60 11.57 12.88
CA ALA A 506 -5.39 12.32 13.86
C ALA A 506 -6.33 11.36 14.60
N GLY A 507 -6.89 11.77 15.69
CA GLY A 507 -7.87 10.99 16.44
C GLY A 507 -8.94 11.82 17.08
N THR A 508 -10.08 11.19 17.35
CA THR A 508 -11.16 11.78 18.14
C THR A 508 -11.60 10.81 19.22
N THR A 509 -11.99 11.32 20.37
CA THR A 509 -12.55 10.52 21.44
C THR A 509 -13.44 11.39 22.36
N ASN A 510 -14.32 10.75 23.09
CA ASN A 510 -15.07 11.36 24.17
C ASN A 510 -14.45 11.05 25.54
N ASN A 511 -13.53 10.08 25.58
CA ASN A 511 -12.84 9.67 26.81
C ASN A 511 -11.58 10.52 27.02
N GLN A 512 -11.43 11.10 28.19
CA GLN A 512 -10.24 11.86 28.54
C GLN A 512 -9.06 10.96 28.92
N GLN A 513 -9.30 9.81 29.51
CA GLN A 513 -8.26 8.90 29.99
C GLN A 513 -7.86 7.90 28.92
N ILE A 514 -6.86 8.24 28.11
CA ILE A 514 -6.44 7.48 26.92
C ILE A 514 -4.95 7.10 26.91
N ILE A 515 -4.16 7.66 27.82
CA ILE A 515 -2.71 7.42 27.87
C ILE A 515 -2.38 6.44 28.98
N THR A 516 -1.72 5.34 28.65
CA THR A 516 -1.28 4.33 29.61
C THR A 516 0.22 4.38 29.87
N ASP A 517 0.99 5.07 29.02
CA ASP A 517 2.44 5.18 29.08
C ASP A 517 2.83 6.64 29.36
N PRO A 518 3.41 6.94 30.54
CA PRO A 518 3.81 8.31 30.89
C PRO A 518 4.95 8.86 30.02
N GLU A 519 5.76 7.98 29.38
CA GLU A 519 6.82 8.39 28.46
C GLU A 519 6.30 8.58 27.00
N ASN A 520 4.98 8.59 26.85
CA ASN A 520 4.37 8.76 25.54
C ASN A 520 4.76 10.09 24.89
N ARG A 521 5.25 10.01 23.66
CA ARG A 521 5.62 11.16 22.80
C ARG A 521 4.88 11.18 21.47
N ARG A 522 3.97 10.21 21.26
CA ARG A 522 3.25 10.05 19.98
C ARG A 522 1.85 10.64 20.01
N TYR A 523 1.22 10.67 21.17
CA TYR A 523 -0.13 11.20 21.32
C TYR A 523 -0.10 12.60 21.87
N SER A 524 -0.84 13.49 21.21
CA SER A 524 -1.03 14.89 21.57
C SER A 524 -2.53 15.15 21.73
N PRO A 525 -3.13 14.76 22.87
CA PRO A 525 -4.57 14.93 23.14
C PRO A 525 -4.88 16.34 23.61
N TRP A 526 -6.03 16.89 23.17
CA TRP A 526 -6.48 18.23 23.52
C TRP A 526 -7.97 18.25 23.82
N ILE A 527 -8.37 18.79 24.96
CA ILE A 527 -9.77 18.89 25.38
C ILE A 527 -10.39 20.11 24.70
N ALA A 528 -11.21 19.83 23.68
CA ALA A 528 -11.95 20.84 22.95
C ALA A 528 -13.29 21.14 23.62
N GLU A 529 -13.53 22.42 23.93
CA GLU A 529 -14.81 22.95 24.38
C GLU A 529 -15.81 23.02 23.22
N SER A 530 -15.36 23.60 22.12
CA SER A 530 -16.15 23.81 20.90
C SER A 530 -15.24 23.89 19.67
N ILE A 531 -15.81 23.58 18.52
CA ILE A 531 -15.13 23.68 17.23
C ILE A 531 -16.05 24.43 16.26
N VAL A 532 -15.54 25.48 15.63
CA VAL A 532 -16.27 26.20 14.57
C VAL A 532 -16.46 25.24 13.38
N SER A 533 -17.72 25.04 13.00
CA SER A 533 -18.06 24.11 11.92
C SER A 533 -17.43 24.54 10.59
N PRO A 534 -16.56 23.73 9.98
CA PRO A 534 -15.98 24.07 8.68
C PRO A 534 -16.98 23.94 7.52
N ARG A 535 -18.22 23.48 7.78
CA ARG A 535 -19.33 23.49 6.82
C ARG A 535 -19.96 24.86 6.72
N ASP A 536 -20.09 25.52 7.88
CA ASP A 536 -20.76 26.82 7.99
C ASP A 536 -19.77 27.95 7.68
N GLU A 537 -18.53 27.79 8.11
CA GLU A 537 -17.44 28.69 7.83
C GLU A 537 -16.30 27.96 7.10
N PRO A 538 -16.24 28.04 5.74
CA PRO A 538 -15.23 27.38 4.94
C PRO A 538 -13.79 27.77 5.32
N LEU A 539 -12.86 26.84 5.16
CA LEU A 539 -11.43 27.06 5.42
C LEU A 539 -10.76 27.77 4.24
N ASP A 540 -9.82 28.66 4.53
CA ASP A 540 -8.93 29.25 3.53
C ASP A 540 -7.77 28.29 3.21
N TYR A 541 -8.06 27.27 2.39
CA TYR A 541 -7.08 26.25 2.02
C TYR A 541 -5.83 26.84 1.37
N VAL A 542 -5.99 27.88 0.54
CA VAL A 542 -4.86 28.47 -0.17
C VAL A 542 -3.91 29.12 0.84
N GLY A 543 -4.43 29.93 1.76
CA GLY A 543 -3.61 30.60 2.78
C GLY A 543 -2.94 29.59 3.72
N ILE A 544 -3.70 28.60 4.24
CA ILE A 544 -3.20 27.60 5.19
C ILE A 544 -2.05 26.80 4.57
N TYR A 545 -2.25 26.24 3.39
CA TYR A 545 -1.24 25.36 2.77
C TYR A 545 -0.05 26.14 2.19
N SER A 546 -0.26 27.38 1.70
CA SER A 546 0.85 28.25 1.31
C SER A 546 1.76 28.57 2.49
N GLN A 547 1.18 28.82 3.68
CA GLN A 547 1.95 29.05 4.92
C GLN A 547 2.70 27.78 5.33
N CYS A 548 2.07 26.60 5.30
CA CYS A 548 2.72 25.33 5.62
C CYS A 548 3.93 25.08 4.71
N VAL A 549 3.77 25.25 3.39
CA VAL A 549 4.85 25.08 2.41
C VAL A 549 5.99 26.07 2.67
N ALA A 550 5.68 27.34 2.94
CA ALA A 550 6.69 28.36 3.21
C ALA A 550 7.50 28.04 4.47
N LEU A 551 6.82 27.69 5.58
CA LEU A 551 7.49 27.31 6.84
C LEU A 551 8.33 26.03 6.67
N GLY A 552 7.82 25.02 5.98
CA GLY A 552 8.58 23.80 5.68
C GLY A 552 9.85 24.06 4.87
N LYS A 553 9.74 24.92 3.85
CA LYS A 553 10.87 25.34 3.01
C LYS A 553 11.91 26.14 3.81
N GLU A 554 11.47 27.08 4.65
CA GLU A 554 12.33 27.88 5.52
C GLU A 554 13.14 27.00 6.48
N VAL A 555 12.50 25.99 7.12
CA VAL A 555 13.19 25.03 7.98
C VAL A 555 14.25 24.26 7.21
N LYS A 556 13.93 23.78 6.00
CA LYS A 556 14.86 23.05 5.15
C LYS A 556 16.08 23.91 4.77
N GLU A 557 15.86 25.16 4.36
CA GLU A 557 16.91 26.10 3.96
C GLU A 557 17.80 26.48 5.16
N ARG A 558 17.22 26.77 6.34
CA ARG A 558 17.98 27.04 7.56
C ARG A 558 18.85 25.85 7.96
N LYS A 559 18.29 24.64 7.92
CA LYS A 559 19.05 23.42 8.22
C LYS A 559 20.25 23.22 7.27
N MET A 560 20.08 23.53 5.98
CA MET A 560 21.19 23.49 5.00
C MET A 560 22.29 24.53 5.31
N ARG A 561 21.93 25.67 5.91
CA ARG A 561 22.89 26.69 6.35
C ARG A 561 23.47 26.43 7.73
N GLY A 562 23.02 25.38 8.44
CA GLY A 562 23.44 25.08 9.80
C GLY A 562 22.90 26.06 10.85
N GLU A 563 21.82 26.76 10.57
CA GLU A 563 21.21 27.77 11.43
C GLU A 563 20.16 27.12 12.35
N GLU A 564 20.16 27.53 13.62
CA GLU A 564 19.11 27.14 14.59
C GLU A 564 17.85 27.97 14.40
N GLY A 565 16.72 27.48 14.91
CA GLY A 565 15.45 28.18 14.89
C GLY A 565 14.26 27.24 15.01
N TRP A 566 13.07 27.77 14.73
CA TRP A 566 11.83 26.99 14.80
C TRP A 566 11.86 25.80 13.85
N VAL A 567 11.36 24.64 14.34
CA VAL A 567 11.27 23.38 13.59
C VAL A 567 9.88 22.76 13.74
N TYR A 568 9.44 22.03 12.73
CA TYR A 568 8.12 21.38 12.74
C TYR A 568 8.09 20.02 13.46
N TRP A 569 9.23 19.44 13.83
CA TRP A 569 9.28 18.25 14.68
C TRP A 569 9.38 18.63 16.17
N LEU A 570 9.10 17.69 17.06
CA LEU A 570 9.25 17.91 18.50
C LEU A 570 10.74 17.89 18.89
N THR A 571 11.20 18.95 19.57
CA THR A 571 12.52 18.98 20.24
C THR A 571 12.46 18.22 21.55
N GLN A 572 13.62 18.04 22.23
CA GLN A 572 13.64 17.42 23.55
C GLN A 572 12.83 18.20 24.59
N GLU A 573 12.84 19.52 24.49
CA GLU A 573 12.04 20.41 25.34
C GLU A 573 10.55 20.25 25.06
N ASP A 574 10.16 20.20 23.78
CA ASP A 574 8.77 19.95 23.40
C ASP A 574 8.28 18.56 23.87
N ILE A 575 9.16 17.54 23.85
CA ILE A 575 8.82 16.21 24.35
C ILE A 575 8.58 16.26 25.86
N ALA A 576 9.44 16.95 26.63
CA ALA A 576 9.27 17.09 28.07
C ALA A 576 7.98 17.85 28.43
N GLU A 577 7.69 18.95 27.72
CA GLU A 577 6.46 19.72 27.88
C GLU A 577 5.23 18.87 27.52
N MET A 578 5.28 18.10 26.43
CA MET A 578 4.19 17.19 26.01
C MET A 578 4.00 16.04 27.01
N GLN A 579 5.04 15.52 27.62
CA GLN A 579 4.92 14.51 28.67
C GLN A 579 4.22 15.06 29.91
N GLN A 580 4.56 16.29 30.33
CA GLN A 580 3.85 16.99 31.41
C GLN A 580 2.38 17.22 31.06
N HIS A 581 2.09 17.68 29.85
CA HIS A 581 0.74 17.82 29.32
C HIS A 581 -0.03 16.52 29.33
N ASN A 582 0.59 15.39 28.95
CA ASN A 582 -0.01 14.09 28.85
C ASN A 582 -0.43 13.48 30.20
N LEU A 583 0.09 13.99 31.32
CA LEU A 583 -0.35 13.56 32.65
C LEU A 583 -1.85 13.80 32.87
N LEU A 584 -2.42 14.84 32.27
CA LEU A 584 -3.87 15.11 32.31
C LEU A 584 -4.73 13.99 31.73
N PHE A 585 -4.17 13.20 30.81
CA PHE A 585 -4.86 12.15 30.04
C PHE A 585 -4.48 10.73 30.46
N MET A 586 -3.74 10.61 31.55
CA MET A 586 -3.32 9.31 32.04
C MET A 586 -4.49 8.49 32.54
N VAL A 587 -4.57 7.23 32.10
CA VAL A 587 -5.48 6.26 32.67
C VAL A 587 -5.01 5.97 34.10
N PRO A 588 -5.86 6.14 35.13
CA PRO A 588 -5.52 5.80 36.49
C PRO A 588 -5.06 4.34 36.58
N ASN A 589 -3.84 4.14 37.04
CA ASN A 589 -3.34 2.79 37.25
C ASN A 589 -3.67 2.35 38.68
N TYR A 590 -4.75 1.58 38.85
CA TYR A 590 -5.17 1.10 40.14
C TYR A 590 -4.07 0.42 40.97
N ALA A 591 -3.20 -0.34 40.31
CA ALA A 591 -2.06 -0.97 40.96
C ALA A 591 -1.06 0.07 41.51
N GLU A 592 -0.78 1.13 40.74
CA GLU A 592 0.09 2.23 41.19
C GLU A 592 -0.51 3.00 42.35
N GLU A 593 -1.81 3.32 42.26
CA GLU A 593 -2.51 3.99 43.36
C GLU A 593 -2.50 3.13 44.65
N GLN A 594 -2.75 1.83 44.53
CA GLN A 594 -2.66 0.94 45.67
C GLN A 594 -1.22 0.82 46.21
N ILE A 595 -0.20 0.76 45.32
CA ILE A 595 1.20 0.76 45.78
C ILE A 595 1.51 2.04 46.56
N LYS A 596 1.16 3.22 46.04
CA LYS A 596 1.35 4.49 46.72
C LYS A 596 0.57 4.57 48.02
N ARG A 597 -0.61 3.97 48.09
CA ARG A 597 -1.48 3.90 49.29
C ARG A 597 -0.86 3.06 50.40
N PHE A 598 -0.25 1.91 50.08
CA PHE A 598 0.27 0.96 51.06
C PHE A 598 1.78 1.06 51.31
N TYR A 599 2.52 1.71 50.42
CA TYR A 599 3.98 1.79 50.47
C TYR A 599 4.50 3.19 50.16
N ARG A 600 5.65 3.52 50.75
CA ARG A 600 6.48 4.67 50.36
C ARG A 600 7.89 4.24 50.05
N VAL A 601 8.55 5.01 49.19
CA VAL A 601 9.94 4.78 48.81
C VAL A 601 10.85 5.09 50.02
N PRO A 602 11.80 4.24 50.39
CA PRO A 602 12.82 4.57 51.37
C PRO A 602 13.67 5.76 50.93
N THR A 603 13.82 6.75 51.78
CA THR A 603 14.75 7.87 51.61
C THR A 603 16.02 7.66 52.40
N PRO A 604 17.15 8.37 52.13
CA PRO A 604 18.36 8.27 52.94
C PRO A 604 18.15 8.53 54.43
N ASP A 605 17.17 9.33 54.80
CA ASP A 605 16.79 9.68 56.17
C ASP A 605 15.86 8.63 56.81
N THR A 606 15.43 7.61 56.06
CA THR A 606 14.57 6.59 56.59
C THR A 606 15.31 5.62 57.47
N SER A 607 14.93 5.50 58.77
CA SER A 607 15.54 4.55 59.68
C SER A 607 15.42 3.11 59.15
N GLU A 608 16.53 2.37 59.14
CA GLU A 608 16.60 0.98 58.60
C GLU A 608 15.54 0.05 59.17
N ARG A 609 15.08 0.25 60.45
CA ARG A 609 14.03 -0.53 61.09
C ARG A 609 12.68 -0.51 60.38
N PHE A 610 12.43 0.55 59.59
CA PHE A 610 11.16 0.69 58.82
C PHE A 610 11.29 0.17 57.40
N ILE A 611 12.51 -0.09 56.94
CA ILE A 611 12.74 -0.57 55.55
C ILE A 611 12.58 -2.08 55.56
N LYS A 612 11.55 -2.57 54.83
CA LYS A 612 11.28 -4.00 54.70
C LYS A 612 11.57 -4.43 53.26
N PHE A 613 12.09 -5.65 53.12
CA PHE A 613 12.20 -6.28 51.82
C PHE A 613 10.93 -7.10 51.53
N ARG A 614 10.28 -6.85 50.40
CA ARG A 614 9.06 -7.55 49.95
C ARG A 614 9.25 -8.11 48.57
N TYR A 615 8.90 -9.36 48.36
CA TYR A 615 8.82 -9.96 47.03
C TYR A 615 7.63 -9.36 46.28
N THR A 616 7.70 -9.32 44.93
CA THR A 616 6.61 -8.79 44.11
C THR A 616 5.26 -9.49 44.40
N ALA A 617 5.31 -10.81 44.70
CA ALA A 617 4.09 -11.55 45.05
C ALA A 617 3.47 -11.06 46.41
N GLU A 618 4.27 -10.73 47.39
CA GLU A 618 3.82 -10.21 48.69
C GLU A 618 3.22 -8.81 48.54
N ILE A 619 3.80 -7.99 47.62
CA ILE A 619 3.24 -6.68 47.29
C ILE A 619 1.89 -6.84 46.64
N VAL A 620 1.77 -7.70 45.61
CA VAL A 620 0.50 -8.00 44.95
C VAL A 620 -0.56 -8.48 45.95
N GLU A 621 -0.18 -9.34 46.90
CA GLU A 621 -1.08 -9.86 47.95
C GLU A 621 -1.62 -8.76 48.85
N ARG A 622 -0.79 -7.79 49.21
CA ARG A 622 -1.21 -6.68 50.08
C ARG A 622 -2.04 -5.62 49.38
N ILE A 623 -1.72 -5.29 48.11
CA ILE A 623 -2.49 -4.27 47.37
C ILE A 623 -3.79 -4.79 46.78
N CYS A 624 -3.95 -6.11 46.66
CA CYS A 624 -5.14 -6.75 46.12
C CYS A 624 -5.76 -7.72 47.09
N THR A 625 -6.73 -7.24 47.87
CA THR A 625 -7.46 -8.03 48.84
C THR A 625 -8.50 -8.97 48.21
N ASN A 626 -8.90 -8.73 46.96
CA ASN A 626 -9.87 -9.56 46.26
C ASN A 626 -9.18 -10.65 45.42
N PRO A 627 -9.35 -11.95 45.72
CA PRO A 627 -8.70 -13.03 44.98
C PRO A 627 -9.06 -13.10 43.48
N VAL A 628 -10.26 -12.64 43.10
CA VAL A 628 -10.71 -12.63 41.68
C VAL A 628 -9.96 -11.58 40.90
N MET A 629 -9.70 -10.44 41.50
CA MET A 629 -8.91 -9.36 40.85
C MET A 629 -7.42 -9.66 40.80
N ARG A 630 -6.90 -10.53 41.64
CA ARG A 630 -5.47 -10.94 41.67
C ARG A 630 -4.99 -11.50 40.33
N LYS A 631 -5.84 -12.22 39.60
CA LYS A 631 -5.50 -12.78 38.27
C LYS A 631 -5.23 -11.72 37.22
N ASN A 632 -5.70 -10.48 37.40
CA ASN A 632 -5.51 -9.37 36.46
C ASN A 632 -4.24 -8.56 36.74
N PHE A 633 -3.51 -8.86 37.83
CA PHE A 633 -2.26 -8.22 38.15
C PHE A 633 -1.08 -9.03 37.58
N GLU A 634 -0.56 -8.60 36.46
CA GLU A 634 0.67 -9.19 35.91
C GLU A 634 1.86 -8.78 36.75
N TYR A 635 2.63 -9.75 37.26
CA TYR A 635 3.82 -9.51 38.08
C TYR A 635 4.89 -8.64 37.39
N GLN A 636 4.99 -8.71 36.04
CA GLN A 636 5.90 -7.87 35.26
C GLN A 636 5.45 -6.40 35.29
N SER A 637 4.15 -6.15 35.21
CA SER A 637 3.59 -4.81 35.32
C SER A 637 3.86 -4.17 36.67
N ILE A 638 3.66 -4.92 37.78
CA ILE A 638 3.97 -4.43 39.14
C ILE A 638 5.48 -4.11 39.28
N GLY A 639 6.34 -4.96 38.75
CA GLY A 639 7.79 -4.71 38.78
C GLY A 639 8.19 -3.43 38.04
N SER A 640 7.56 -3.16 36.92
CA SER A 640 7.76 -1.94 36.13
C SER A 640 7.28 -0.70 36.90
N ILE A 641 6.09 -0.77 37.53
CA ILE A 641 5.55 0.32 38.36
C ILE A 641 6.47 0.62 39.55
N MET A 642 6.92 -0.41 40.27
CA MET A 642 7.82 -0.24 41.42
C MET A 642 9.16 0.40 41.03
N SER A 643 9.75 0.00 39.89
CA SER A 643 10.96 0.62 39.36
C SER A 643 10.75 2.11 39.04
N ARG A 644 9.65 2.43 38.36
CA ARG A 644 9.29 3.80 37.99
C ARG A 644 9.04 4.69 39.18
N LEU A 645 8.43 4.16 40.21
CA LEU A 645 8.21 4.87 41.47
C LEU A 645 9.50 5.05 42.30
N GLY A 646 10.62 4.51 41.85
CA GLY A 646 11.91 4.68 42.49
C GLY A 646 12.17 3.73 43.65
N PHE A 647 11.42 2.63 43.82
CA PHE A 647 11.69 1.65 44.86
C PHE A 647 12.99 0.88 44.57
N PRO A 648 13.94 0.79 45.52
CA PRO A 648 15.18 0.03 45.34
C PRO A 648 14.90 -1.46 45.15
N LYS A 649 15.48 -2.06 44.12
CA LYS A 649 15.29 -3.46 43.73
C LYS A 649 16.45 -4.33 44.21
N ALA A 650 16.16 -5.53 44.69
CA ALA A 650 17.15 -6.55 44.92
C ALA A 650 16.64 -7.94 44.48
N HIS A 651 17.61 -8.81 44.15
CA HIS A 651 17.32 -10.20 43.84
C HIS A 651 17.73 -11.07 45.05
N ARG A 652 16.80 -11.91 45.55
CA ARG A 652 17.05 -12.86 46.61
C ARG A 652 16.65 -14.27 46.21
N ARG A 653 16.97 -15.28 47.05
CA ARG A 653 16.76 -16.72 46.72
C ARG A 653 15.40 -17.10 46.17
N LYS A 654 14.33 -16.36 46.50
CA LYS A 654 12.96 -16.60 46.00
C LYS A 654 12.56 -15.71 44.79
N GLY A 655 13.47 -14.90 44.26
CA GLY A 655 13.18 -14.02 43.10
C GLY A 655 13.45 -12.54 43.37
N ASN A 656 12.92 -11.70 42.50
CA ASN A 656 12.99 -10.24 42.57
C ASN A 656 12.09 -9.69 43.69
N GLY A 657 12.58 -8.69 44.38
CA GLY A 657 11.84 -7.97 45.43
C GLY A 657 12.35 -6.53 45.59
N TRP A 658 11.72 -5.82 46.47
CA TRP A 658 11.80 -4.37 46.59
C TRP A 658 11.98 -3.98 48.05
N PHE A 659 12.84 -2.98 48.31
CA PHE A 659 12.90 -2.35 49.63
C PHE A 659 11.77 -1.29 49.71
N VAL A 660 10.91 -1.42 50.70
CA VAL A 660 9.70 -0.59 50.86
C VAL A 660 9.60 -0.15 52.32
N VAL A 661 8.92 0.98 52.53
CA VAL A 661 8.42 1.36 53.84
C VAL A 661 6.90 1.15 53.82
N GLU A 662 6.42 0.31 54.71
CA GLU A 662 4.99 0.00 54.81
C GLU A 662 4.24 1.13 55.58
N LYS A 663 3.17 1.62 55.02
CA LYS A 663 2.27 2.57 55.67
C LYS A 663 1.37 1.86 56.65
N GLU A 664 1.13 2.44 57.82
CA GLU A 664 0.22 1.88 58.85
C GLU A 664 -1.24 2.34 58.62
N GLY A 665 -2.18 1.69 59.28
CA GLY A 665 -3.62 1.89 59.07
C GLY A 665 -4.09 3.34 59.25
N ALA A 666 -3.49 4.13 60.12
CA ALA A 666 -3.79 5.54 60.34
C ALA A 666 -3.35 6.40 59.11
N GLU A 667 -2.20 6.14 58.51
CA GLU A 667 -1.72 6.82 57.29
C GLU A 667 -2.56 6.46 56.09
N ILE A 668 -2.95 5.19 55.93
CA ILE A 668 -3.78 4.67 54.85
C ILE A 668 -5.18 5.32 54.89
N ASN A 669 -5.77 5.48 56.07
CA ASN A 669 -7.11 6.02 56.25
C ASN A 669 -7.15 7.56 56.09
N SER A 670 -6.11 8.27 56.52
CA SER A 670 -6.02 9.73 56.32
C SER A 670 -5.95 10.12 54.85
N GLU A 671 -5.12 9.44 54.07
CA GLU A 671 -5.04 9.70 52.61
C GLU A 671 -6.34 9.36 51.85
N ALA A 672 -7.07 8.33 52.28
CA ALA A 672 -8.37 8.00 51.70
C ALA A 672 -9.42 9.09 51.99
N PHE A 673 -9.33 9.75 53.15
CA PHE A 673 -10.20 10.84 53.51
C PHE A 673 -9.92 12.13 52.69
N TYR A 674 -8.66 12.48 52.51
CA TYR A 674 -8.25 13.64 51.69
C TYR A 674 -8.62 13.44 50.22
N SER A 675 -8.41 12.25 49.65
CA SER A 675 -8.76 11.97 48.25
C SER A 675 -10.27 11.97 48.00
N ALA A 676 -11.10 11.65 49.02
CA ALA A 676 -12.55 11.74 48.93
C ALA A 676 -13.07 13.17 49.08
N SER A 677 -12.41 14.01 49.90
CA SER A 677 -12.78 15.43 50.02
C SER A 677 -12.40 16.22 48.76
N ASP A 678 -11.24 15.94 48.14
CA ASP A 678 -10.82 16.56 46.86
C ASP A 678 -11.78 16.22 45.72
N LYS A 679 -12.31 14.98 45.68
CA LYS A 679 -13.35 14.60 44.71
C LYS A 679 -14.70 15.29 44.99
N MET A 680 -15.10 15.44 46.26
CA MET A 680 -16.32 16.15 46.60
C MET A 680 -16.22 17.67 46.30
N GLU A 681 -15.05 18.29 46.46
CA GLU A 681 -14.85 19.68 46.09
C GLU A 681 -14.82 19.88 44.56
N GLN A 682 -14.29 18.91 43.78
CA GLN A 682 -14.35 18.92 42.33
C GLN A 682 -15.79 18.71 41.80
N ASP A 683 -16.56 17.79 42.39
CA ASP A 683 -17.97 17.56 42.02
C ASP A 683 -18.88 18.71 42.45
N ALA A 684 -18.55 19.44 43.51
CA ALA A 684 -19.30 20.65 43.98
C ALA A 684 -18.97 21.91 43.18
N SER A 685 -17.88 21.91 42.40
CA SER A 685 -17.48 23.02 41.53
C SER A 685 -17.86 22.83 40.07
N GLN A 686 -18.54 21.76 39.72
CA GLN A 686 -19.22 21.53 38.44
C GLN A 686 -20.74 21.75 38.60
#